data_4e9819241079ee6cad3a785bf9c1cdb1
#
_entry.id   4e9819241079ee6cad3a785bf9c1cdb1
#
_cell.length_a   1.000
_cell.length_b   1.000
_cell.length_c   1.000
_cell.angle_alpha   90.00
_cell.angle_beta   90.00
_cell.angle_gamma   90.00
#
_symmetry.space_group_name_H-M   'P 1'
#
loop_
_entity.id
_entity.type
_entity.pdbx_description
1 polymer ?
#
loop_
_entity_poly.entity_id
_entity_poly.type
_entity_poly.pdbx_seq_one_letter_code
_entity_poly.pdbx_strand_id
1 'polypeptide(L)'
;MNRIKLLAFLVALLTTGMAYAWPGMPMPKLHVEGRWLVDEDGNHVNLHGFGQTYSPWFNEMGSKWNNYNVQECLKYNKDILDGVMDRAGWKATYIRMHMDPYWSNTPGVWTSGENDISAFDMRRFQKYLKEVFIPMAEYAISKGLYVVMRPPGVCPEKIAVGDDYHAYLKRVWGYVAQQKALTENPYVMFELANEPVQIKGTDGNYGSGTDACNKALTQFFQEIVDIMRQCGCENILWVPGSGYQSQYAGFAKYPIRGKNIGYAVHVYPGWYGSDAIEPSHELGGSYGGGYSSFASGWANQIEPCAAIAPMLVTEMDWLPKKYESSWGKSITGKMLGAGFGANFKLLADRTGNVGWMLFTGPELLAQFDGQPGSEGNYTKFNDPEGCMWSGYHWFAEYAGFELPEIQSVDLYLSPRSESVPSECLIQTGSITGAALIADRGLGFDFNVQGDIDVEISNPEILEWDNGVLNARGIGEADCTISYNVNGKEESKTIHFTSTPFPIKNGYFNPSIWADGSFDEATGEFSTGQWGFAGWKFGSGLDLSDYNYLIAEIEAPQTNGLSFRVFDVDNYWTDCYIEEFDKSTRAVIDLKNMKLKDGRKLDPSHLYIIGFWSHGGQKFKLKSVFPANDRNAEAGVEDIYITDDNVVDVYNMQGVCLRRGVAADEAAYGLPNGLYIIGGKKVMIKN
;
A
#
# COMPACT_ATOMS: atom_id res chain seq x y z
N MET A 1 -3.87 40.08 23.13
CA MET A 1 -3.31 38.76 22.81
C MET A 1 -4.34 37.62 22.80
N ASN A 2 -5.50 37.72 23.44
CA ASN A 2 -6.48 36.61 23.54
C ASN A 2 -7.51 36.47 22.40
N ARG A 3 -7.57 37.40 21.43
CA ARG A 3 -8.52 37.31 20.29
C ARG A 3 -7.90 36.58 19.06
N ILE A 4 -6.59 36.59 18.92
CA ILE A 4 -5.90 35.92 17.82
C ILE A 4 -5.77 34.42 18.07
N LYS A 5 -5.61 33.97 19.32
CA LYS A 5 -5.61 32.55 19.68
C LYS A 5 -6.98 31.89 19.54
N LEU A 6 -8.07 32.64 19.75
CA LEU A 6 -9.43 32.11 19.56
C LEU A 6 -9.79 31.95 18.07
N LEU A 7 -9.23 32.80 17.20
CA LEU A 7 -9.43 32.69 15.74
C LEU A 7 -8.63 31.55 15.13
N ALA A 8 -7.42 31.28 15.63
CA ALA A 8 -6.60 30.14 15.22
C ALA A 8 -7.22 28.80 15.67
N PHE A 9 -7.84 28.77 16.85
CA PHE A 9 -8.56 27.58 17.33
C PHE A 9 -9.86 27.32 16.57
N LEU A 10 -10.56 28.38 16.11
CA LEU A 10 -11.76 28.23 15.27
C LEU A 10 -11.41 27.86 13.80
N VAL A 11 -10.23 28.19 13.30
CA VAL A 11 -9.78 27.82 11.96
C VAL A 11 -9.24 26.40 11.94
N ALA A 12 -8.61 25.92 13.03
CA ALA A 12 -8.17 24.52 13.16
C ALA A 12 -9.34 23.53 13.33
N LEU A 13 -10.52 23.99 13.82
CA LEU A 13 -11.74 23.18 13.92
C LEU A 13 -12.50 23.05 12.58
N LEU A 14 -12.05 23.72 11.51
CA LEU A 14 -12.69 23.70 10.20
C LEU A 14 -11.96 22.85 9.14
N THR A 15 -10.89 22.13 9.51
CA THR A 15 -10.08 21.37 8.53
C THR A 15 -9.99 19.86 8.76
N THR A 16 -10.75 19.30 9.72
CA THR A 16 -10.86 17.84 9.86
C THR A 16 -12.27 17.36 9.53
N GLY A 17 -12.78 17.74 8.38
CA GLY A 17 -13.93 17.07 7.77
C GLY A 17 -13.46 15.76 7.17
N MET A 18 -13.26 14.71 7.96
CA MET A 18 -13.24 13.37 7.40
C MET A 18 -14.58 13.13 6.72
N ALA A 19 -14.54 12.74 5.46
CA ALA A 19 -15.71 12.37 4.68
C ALA A 19 -16.36 11.14 5.30
N TYR A 20 -17.31 11.34 6.15
CA TYR A 20 -18.14 10.25 6.65
C TYR A 20 -19.11 9.84 5.54
N ALA A 21 -19.11 8.55 5.18
CA ALA A 21 -20.23 8.00 4.44
C ALA A 21 -21.51 8.21 5.27
N TRP A 22 -22.55 8.77 4.63
CA TRP A 22 -23.81 9.05 5.34
C TRP A 22 -24.53 7.76 5.75
N PRO A 23 -25.24 7.73 6.86
CA PRO A 23 -25.96 6.55 7.32
C PRO A 23 -27.33 6.40 6.63
N GLY A 24 -27.36 6.09 5.33
CA GLY A 24 -28.61 5.76 4.64
C GLY A 24 -29.23 6.88 3.78
N MET A 25 -30.51 6.78 3.56
CA MET A 25 -31.28 7.68 2.67
C MET A 25 -31.74 8.97 3.38
N PRO A 26 -31.86 10.09 2.67
CA PRO A 26 -31.55 10.26 1.24
C PRO A 26 -30.04 10.35 1.00
N MET A 27 -29.58 9.70 -0.09
CA MET A 27 -28.19 9.84 -0.53
C MET A 27 -27.96 11.26 -1.08
N PRO A 28 -26.81 11.90 -0.79
CA PRO A 28 -26.44 13.16 -1.43
C PRO A 28 -26.15 12.95 -2.92
N LYS A 29 -26.31 14.00 -3.72
CA LYS A 29 -25.83 13.98 -5.10
C LYS A 29 -24.34 14.24 -5.10
N LEU A 30 -23.63 13.43 -5.85
CA LEU A 30 -22.18 13.52 -5.93
C LEU A 30 -21.73 14.15 -7.25
N HIS A 31 -20.61 14.85 -7.18
CA HIS A 31 -19.88 15.35 -8.33
C HIS A 31 -18.38 15.32 -8.09
N VAL A 32 -17.59 15.55 -9.13
CA VAL A 32 -16.12 15.59 -9.01
C VAL A 32 -15.66 17.04 -8.93
N GLU A 33 -14.93 17.37 -7.87
CA GLU A 33 -14.27 18.65 -7.68
C GLU A 33 -12.77 18.44 -7.43
N GLY A 34 -11.95 18.84 -8.42
CA GLY A 34 -10.52 18.58 -8.37
C GLY A 34 -10.25 17.08 -8.28
N ARG A 35 -9.51 16.67 -7.25
CA ARG A 35 -9.21 15.26 -7.00
C ARG A 35 -10.29 14.51 -6.20
N TRP A 36 -11.33 15.17 -5.77
CA TRP A 36 -12.28 14.64 -4.81
C TRP A 36 -13.63 14.31 -5.45
N LEU A 37 -14.25 13.26 -4.94
CA LEU A 37 -15.68 13.06 -5.06
C LEU A 37 -16.33 13.82 -3.89
N VAL A 38 -17.25 14.72 -4.19
CA VAL A 38 -17.89 15.58 -3.18
C VAL A 38 -19.40 15.53 -3.24
N ASP A 39 -20.04 15.77 -2.11
CA ASP A 39 -21.48 15.96 -2.03
C ASP A 39 -21.91 17.41 -2.32
N GLU A 40 -23.20 17.70 -2.19
CA GLU A 40 -23.77 19.06 -2.44
C GLU A 40 -23.30 20.10 -1.42
N ASP A 41 -22.83 19.68 -0.25
CA ASP A 41 -22.31 20.53 0.83
C ASP A 41 -20.78 20.72 0.77
N GLY A 42 -20.11 20.05 -0.19
CA GLY A 42 -18.66 20.10 -0.38
C GLY A 42 -17.88 19.11 0.51
N ASN A 43 -18.56 18.17 1.15
CA ASN A 43 -17.88 17.13 1.92
C ASN A 43 -17.26 16.09 0.98
N HIS A 44 -16.06 15.63 1.29
CA HIS A 44 -15.39 14.55 0.57
C HIS A 44 -16.10 13.23 0.83
N VAL A 45 -16.34 12.45 -0.20
CA VAL A 45 -17.02 11.16 -0.12
C VAL A 45 -16.15 10.07 -0.74
N ASN A 46 -15.91 8.99 -0.01
CA ASN A 46 -15.35 7.75 -0.53
C ASN A 46 -16.42 6.67 -0.55
N LEU A 47 -16.53 5.96 -1.66
CA LEU A 47 -17.52 4.91 -1.82
C LEU A 47 -16.93 3.55 -1.45
N HIS A 48 -17.69 2.76 -0.69
CA HIS A 48 -17.31 1.40 -0.31
C HIS A 48 -18.45 0.45 -0.66
N GLY A 49 -18.17 -0.64 -1.40
CA GLY A 49 -19.27 -1.40 -1.98
C GLY A 49 -18.96 -2.85 -2.28
N PHE A 50 -19.73 -3.39 -3.21
CA PHE A 50 -19.58 -4.78 -3.65
C PHE A 50 -19.97 -4.95 -5.12
N GLY A 51 -19.55 -6.08 -5.71
CA GLY A 51 -19.89 -6.45 -7.08
C GLY A 51 -21.12 -7.32 -7.15
N GLN A 52 -21.92 -7.15 -8.21
CA GLN A 52 -23.02 -8.02 -8.54
C GLN A 52 -22.57 -9.34 -9.17
N THR A 53 -21.43 -9.37 -9.79
CA THR A 53 -20.74 -10.53 -10.36
C THR A 53 -19.90 -11.18 -9.24
N TYR A 54 -19.74 -12.41 -9.11
CA TYR A 54 -20.18 -13.59 -9.82
C TYR A 54 -21.53 -14.10 -9.29
N SER A 55 -22.50 -14.31 -10.14
CA SER A 55 -23.80 -14.78 -9.74
C SER A 55 -24.38 -15.79 -10.75
N PRO A 56 -25.37 -16.59 -10.38
CA PRO A 56 -25.99 -17.55 -11.31
C PRO A 56 -26.64 -16.90 -12.53
N TRP A 57 -26.93 -15.59 -12.48
CA TRP A 57 -27.60 -14.83 -13.54
C TRP A 57 -26.66 -13.99 -14.40
N PHE A 58 -25.45 -13.79 -13.95
CA PHE A 58 -24.50 -12.90 -14.59
C PHE A 58 -23.12 -13.52 -14.59
N ASN A 59 -22.47 -13.46 -15.70
CA ASN A 59 -21.17 -13.97 -16.10
C ASN A 59 -21.20 -15.37 -16.71
N GLU A 60 -20.11 -15.79 -17.32
CA GLU A 60 -19.94 -17.06 -18.03
C GLU A 60 -20.10 -18.30 -17.14
N MET A 61 -19.84 -18.18 -15.84
CA MET A 61 -20.00 -19.27 -14.88
C MET A 61 -21.47 -19.45 -14.46
N GLY A 62 -22.31 -18.45 -14.68
CA GLY A 62 -23.74 -18.52 -14.47
C GLY A 62 -24.42 -19.38 -15.55
N SER A 63 -25.58 -19.92 -15.23
CA SER A 63 -26.38 -20.72 -16.20
C SER A 63 -27.85 -20.32 -16.27
N LYS A 64 -28.33 -19.54 -15.31
CA LYS A 64 -29.74 -19.18 -15.22
C LYS A 64 -30.16 -18.12 -16.24
N TRP A 65 -29.25 -17.35 -16.79
CA TRP A 65 -29.49 -16.35 -17.82
C TRP A 65 -30.01 -16.99 -19.14
N ASN A 66 -29.67 -18.25 -19.42
CA ASN A 66 -29.94 -18.90 -20.72
C ASN A 66 -31.43 -19.11 -21.07
N ASN A 67 -32.31 -19.01 -20.09
CA ASN A 67 -33.76 -19.05 -20.30
C ASN A 67 -34.38 -17.65 -20.37
N TYR A 68 -33.60 -16.60 -20.14
CA TYR A 68 -34.01 -15.18 -20.18
C TYR A 68 -35.24 -14.85 -19.31
N ASN A 69 -35.38 -15.52 -18.16
CA ASN A 69 -36.48 -15.27 -17.24
C ASN A 69 -36.22 -14.01 -16.39
N VAL A 70 -36.72 -12.88 -16.90
CA VAL A 70 -36.56 -11.54 -16.27
C VAL A 70 -37.11 -11.55 -14.84
N GLN A 71 -38.27 -12.17 -14.58
CA GLN A 71 -38.89 -12.10 -13.26
C GLN A 71 -38.07 -12.85 -12.19
N GLU A 72 -37.56 -14.01 -12.52
CA GLU A 72 -36.68 -14.78 -11.61
C GLU A 72 -35.34 -14.06 -11.40
N CYS A 73 -34.75 -13.48 -12.45
CA CYS A 73 -33.54 -12.69 -12.36
C CYS A 73 -33.70 -11.50 -11.42
N LEU A 74 -34.77 -10.72 -11.62
CA LEU A 74 -35.04 -9.56 -10.75
C LEU A 74 -35.34 -9.98 -9.32
N LYS A 75 -36.09 -11.07 -9.13
CA LYS A 75 -36.37 -11.60 -7.79
C LYS A 75 -35.05 -11.98 -7.08
N TYR A 76 -34.17 -12.74 -7.75
CA TYR A 76 -32.89 -13.16 -7.21
C TYR A 76 -32.05 -11.94 -6.78
N ASN A 77 -31.90 -10.94 -7.66
CA ASN A 77 -31.08 -9.77 -7.36
C ASN A 77 -31.64 -8.93 -6.20
N LYS A 78 -32.98 -8.81 -6.10
CA LYS A 78 -33.63 -8.17 -4.96
C LYS A 78 -33.37 -8.92 -3.66
N ASP A 79 -33.53 -10.25 -3.68
CA ASP A 79 -33.29 -11.11 -2.51
C ASP A 79 -31.83 -11.00 -2.03
N ILE A 80 -30.85 -10.86 -2.95
CA ILE A 80 -29.44 -10.63 -2.63
C ILE A 80 -29.22 -9.25 -2.01
N LEU A 81 -29.75 -8.19 -2.61
CA LEU A 81 -29.64 -6.84 -2.06
C LEU A 81 -30.27 -6.74 -0.67
N ASP A 82 -31.46 -7.34 -0.46
CA ASP A 82 -32.08 -7.44 0.86
C ASP A 82 -31.20 -8.26 1.82
N GLY A 83 -30.51 -9.28 1.31
CA GLY A 83 -29.55 -10.07 2.07
C GLY A 83 -28.38 -9.24 2.56
N VAL A 84 -27.73 -8.52 1.67
CA VAL A 84 -26.54 -7.72 1.98
C VAL A 84 -26.91 -6.52 2.86
N MET A 85 -27.89 -5.73 2.45
CA MET A 85 -28.17 -4.42 3.08
C MET A 85 -29.04 -4.56 4.34
N ASP A 86 -30.10 -5.35 4.31
CA ASP A 86 -31.07 -5.41 5.39
C ASP A 86 -30.77 -6.54 6.39
N ARG A 87 -30.47 -7.77 5.93
CA ARG A 87 -30.27 -8.91 6.83
C ARG A 87 -28.87 -8.99 7.40
N ALA A 88 -27.84 -8.92 6.54
CA ALA A 88 -26.45 -8.92 6.97
C ALA A 88 -26.01 -7.55 7.50
N GLY A 89 -26.67 -6.47 7.05
CA GLY A 89 -26.44 -5.12 7.57
C GLY A 89 -25.12 -4.48 7.14
N TRP A 90 -24.59 -4.88 6.00
CA TRP A 90 -23.39 -4.24 5.44
C TRP A 90 -23.58 -2.73 5.28
N LYS A 91 -22.55 -1.96 5.60
CA LYS A 91 -22.54 -0.51 5.44
C LYS A 91 -21.96 -0.11 4.08
N ALA A 92 -22.38 -0.82 3.03
CA ALA A 92 -22.00 -0.50 1.67
C ALA A 92 -22.70 0.76 1.17
N THR A 93 -22.03 1.51 0.31
CA THR A 93 -22.55 2.75 -0.29
C THR A 93 -22.69 2.64 -1.81
N TYR A 94 -22.09 1.65 -2.47
CA TYR A 94 -22.29 1.43 -3.89
C TYR A 94 -22.29 -0.04 -4.29
N ILE A 95 -22.86 -0.31 -5.46
CA ILE A 95 -22.81 -1.59 -6.14
C ILE A 95 -22.29 -1.40 -7.56
N ARG A 96 -21.36 -2.27 -7.98
CA ARG A 96 -20.95 -2.38 -9.37
C ARG A 96 -21.82 -3.38 -10.10
N MET A 97 -22.56 -2.90 -11.13
CA MET A 97 -23.50 -3.70 -11.90
C MET A 97 -22.96 -4.01 -13.29
N HIS A 98 -23.04 -5.26 -13.64
CA HIS A 98 -22.64 -5.78 -14.93
C HIS A 98 -23.84 -5.81 -15.89
N MET A 99 -23.83 -5.04 -16.97
CA MET A 99 -24.77 -5.20 -18.06
C MET A 99 -24.37 -6.41 -18.91
N ASP A 100 -24.58 -7.58 -18.38
CA ASP A 100 -24.03 -8.85 -18.81
C ASP A 100 -24.21 -9.15 -20.31
N PRO A 101 -23.16 -9.60 -21.05
CA PRO A 101 -23.24 -9.85 -22.48
C PRO A 101 -24.16 -11.01 -22.85
N TYR A 102 -24.32 -12.00 -22.00
CA TYR A 102 -25.15 -13.18 -22.28
C TYR A 102 -26.64 -12.85 -22.41
N TRP A 103 -27.11 -11.78 -21.77
CA TRP A 103 -28.44 -11.25 -22.00
C TRP A 103 -28.56 -10.56 -23.36
N SER A 104 -27.49 -9.92 -23.82
CA SER A 104 -27.44 -9.10 -25.02
C SER A 104 -27.07 -9.90 -26.29
N ASN A 105 -26.40 -11.01 -26.15
CA ASN A 105 -25.94 -11.83 -27.25
C ASN A 105 -27.12 -12.54 -27.96
N THR A 106 -26.96 -12.78 -29.26
CA THR A 106 -27.90 -13.58 -30.07
C THR A 106 -27.94 -15.02 -29.56
N PRO A 107 -29.12 -15.55 -29.16
CA PRO A 107 -29.23 -16.91 -28.66
C PRO A 107 -28.75 -17.94 -29.67
N GLY A 108 -27.98 -18.93 -29.17
CA GLY A 108 -27.46 -20.04 -29.99
C GLY A 108 -26.20 -19.67 -30.81
N VAL A 109 -25.75 -18.45 -30.76
CA VAL A 109 -24.42 -18.03 -31.32
C VAL A 109 -23.37 -18.27 -30.25
N TRP A 110 -22.40 -19.12 -30.58
CA TRP A 110 -21.29 -19.40 -29.67
C TRP A 110 -20.30 -18.22 -29.63
N THR A 111 -19.80 -17.90 -28.45
CA THR A 111 -18.73 -16.91 -28.24
C THR A 111 -17.58 -17.55 -27.47
N SER A 112 -16.36 -17.04 -27.67
CA SER A 112 -15.16 -17.52 -26.99
C SER A 112 -15.03 -17.05 -25.53
N GLY A 113 -15.94 -16.18 -25.08
CA GLY A 113 -15.95 -15.60 -23.74
C GLY A 113 -16.58 -14.19 -23.75
N GLU A 114 -16.50 -13.51 -22.61
CA GLU A 114 -17.05 -12.15 -22.45
C GLU A 114 -16.37 -11.08 -23.31
N ASN A 115 -15.17 -11.35 -23.80
CA ASN A 115 -14.40 -10.46 -24.68
C ASN A 115 -14.80 -10.57 -26.17
N ASP A 116 -15.70 -11.50 -26.51
CA ASP A 116 -16.15 -11.75 -27.85
C ASP A 116 -17.48 -11.05 -28.12
N ILE A 117 -17.43 -9.93 -28.83
CA ILE A 117 -18.62 -9.12 -29.19
C ILE A 117 -19.32 -9.59 -30.47
N SER A 118 -18.92 -10.71 -31.08
CA SER A 118 -19.44 -11.17 -32.38
C SER A 118 -20.92 -11.53 -32.34
N ALA A 119 -21.41 -12.00 -31.18
CA ALA A 119 -22.81 -12.35 -30.97
C ALA A 119 -23.68 -11.18 -30.47
N PHE A 120 -23.09 -10.00 -30.20
CA PHE A 120 -23.83 -8.88 -29.63
C PHE A 120 -24.97 -8.39 -30.53
N ASP A 121 -26.18 -8.30 -29.96
CA ASP A 121 -27.38 -7.78 -30.61
C ASP A 121 -27.86 -6.53 -29.88
N MET A 122 -27.79 -5.39 -30.57
CA MET A 122 -28.20 -4.10 -30.01
C MET A 122 -29.66 -4.05 -29.61
N ARG A 123 -30.56 -4.77 -30.32
CA ARG A 123 -31.99 -4.80 -29.98
C ARG A 123 -32.24 -5.55 -28.69
N ARG A 124 -31.49 -6.63 -28.49
CA ARG A 124 -31.52 -7.39 -27.22
C ARG A 124 -30.96 -6.56 -26.07
N PHE A 125 -29.83 -5.89 -26.29
CA PHE A 125 -29.28 -4.97 -25.30
C PHE A 125 -30.30 -3.89 -24.90
N GLN A 126 -30.93 -3.24 -25.86
CA GLN A 126 -31.98 -2.24 -25.63
C GLN A 126 -33.16 -2.79 -24.84
N LYS A 127 -33.58 -4.05 -25.13
CA LYS A 127 -34.63 -4.73 -24.41
C LYS A 127 -34.25 -4.95 -22.94
N TYR A 128 -33.12 -5.62 -22.72
CA TYR A 128 -32.76 -6.03 -21.36
C TYR A 128 -32.16 -4.90 -20.52
N LEU A 129 -31.64 -3.84 -21.13
CA LEU A 129 -31.36 -2.61 -20.40
C LEU A 129 -32.62 -2.09 -19.69
N LYS A 130 -33.76 -2.11 -20.37
CA LYS A 130 -35.04 -1.63 -19.82
C LYS A 130 -35.73 -2.65 -18.91
N GLU A 131 -35.64 -3.93 -19.21
CA GLU A 131 -36.38 -4.98 -18.48
C GLU A 131 -35.61 -5.55 -17.30
N VAL A 132 -34.27 -5.49 -17.28
CA VAL A 132 -33.40 -6.09 -16.26
C VAL A 132 -32.55 -5.02 -15.58
N PHE A 133 -31.66 -4.34 -16.31
CA PHE A 133 -30.59 -3.56 -15.70
C PHE A 133 -31.08 -2.24 -15.08
N ILE A 134 -32.00 -1.52 -15.71
CA ILE A 134 -32.63 -0.33 -15.11
C ILE A 134 -33.43 -0.70 -13.85
N PRO A 135 -34.35 -1.69 -13.87
CA PRO A 135 -35.06 -2.08 -12.65
C PRO A 135 -34.16 -2.56 -11.50
N MET A 136 -33.04 -3.21 -11.82
CA MET A 136 -32.03 -3.58 -10.81
C MET A 136 -31.35 -2.35 -10.22
N ALA A 137 -30.94 -1.39 -11.05
CA ALA A 137 -30.33 -0.14 -10.62
C ALA A 137 -31.28 0.66 -9.71
N GLU A 138 -32.55 0.80 -10.11
CA GLU A 138 -33.58 1.46 -9.31
C GLU A 138 -33.80 0.78 -7.95
N TYR A 139 -33.76 -0.55 -7.92
CA TYR A 139 -33.89 -1.28 -6.67
C TYR A 139 -32.67 -1.09 -5.76
N ALA A 140 -31.45 -1.14 -6.30
CA ALA A 140 -30.24 -0.88 -5.55
C ALA A 140 -30.24 0.54 -4.95
N ILE A 141 -30.65 1.53 -5.72
CA ILE A 141 -30.80 2.92 -5.25
C ILE A 141 -31.83 2.99 -4.09
N SER A 142 -32.94 2.25 -4.18
CA SER A 142 -33.92 2.20 -3.10
C SER A 142 -33.37 1.60 -1.79
N LYS A 143 -32.22 0.91 -1.85
CA LYS A 143 -31.50 0.36 -0.69
C LYS A 143 -30.38 1.30 -0.19
N GLY A 144 -30.23 2.49 -0.78
CA GLY A 144 -29.20 3.43 -0.37
C GLY A 144 -27.85 3.22 -1.06
N LEU A 145 -27.83 2.59 -2.23
CA LEU A 145 -26.61 2.33 -2.99
C LEU A 145 -26.50 3.22 -4.22
N TYR A 146 -25.33 3.83 -4.43
CA TYR A 146 -24.97 4.31 -5.76
C TYR A 146 -24.74 3.12 -6.67
N VAL A 147 -25.02 3.29 -7.94
CA VAL A 147 -24.89 2.23 -8.93
C VAL A 147 -23.82 2.61 -9.95
N VAL A 148 -22.78 1.81 -10.07
CA VAL A 148 -21.76 1.91 -11.11
C VAL A 148 -22.05 0.84 -12.16
N MET A 149 -22.52 1.26 -13.34
CA MET A 149 -22.85 0.36 -14.43
C MET A 149 -21.70 0.23 -15.41
N ARG A 150 -21.25 -1.00 -15.68
CA ARG A 150 -20.26 -1.27 -16.73
C ARG A 150 -20.91 -1.84 -18.00
N PRO A 151 -20.28 -1.69 -19.20
CA PRO A 151 -20.86 -2.18 -20.45
C PRO A 151 -20.87 -3.72 -20.51
N PRO A 152 -21.62 -4.31 -21.44
CA PRO A 152 -21.57 -5.76 -21.64
C PRO A 152 -20.17 -6.23 -22.05
N GLY A 153 -19.69 -7.28 -21.39
CA GLY A 153 -18.45 -7.95 -21.70
C GLY A 153 -17.18 -7.31 -21.14
N VAL A 154 -16.07 -7.93 -21.47
CA VAL A 154 -14.70 -7.55 -21.13
C VAL A 154 -13.99 -7.06 -22.38
N CYS A 155 -13.02 -6.17 -22.24
CA CYS A 155 -12.24 -5.71 -23.40
C CYS A 155 -11.50 -6.89 -24.09
N PRO A 156 -11.46 -6.92 -25.41
CA PRO A 156 -10.51 -7.78 -26.13
C PRO A 156 -9.06 -7.51 -25.68
N GLU A 157 -8.21 -8.50 -25.77
CA GLU A 157 -6.79 -8.38 -25.41
C GLU A 157 -6.09 -7.18 -26.09
N LYS A 158 -6.49 -6.90 -27.33
CA LYS A 158 -5.94 -5.81 -28.14
C LYS A 158 -7.04 -4.92 -28.67
N ILE A 159 -6.97 -3.65 -28.33
CA ILE A 159 -7.92 -2.62 -28.80
C ILE A 159 -7.17 -1.50 -29.53
N ALA A 160 -7.90 -0.75 -30.35
CA ALA A 160 -7.37 0.43 -31.04
C ALA A 160 -8.43 1.52 -31.19
N VAL A 161 -7.99 2.77 -31.26
CA VAL A 161 -8.88 3.88 -31.60
C VAL A 161 -9.50 3.64 -32.96
N GLY A 162 -10.84 3.60 -33.02
CA GLY A 162 -11.61 3.39 -34.25
C GLY A 162 -11.80 1.92 -34.67
N ASP A 163 -11.36 0.94 -33.90
CA ASP A 163 -11.63 -0.48 -34.17
C ASP A 163 -13.10 -0.86 -33.90
N ASP A 164 -13.44 -2.13 -34.15
CA ASP A 164 -14.80 -2.65 -33.98
C ASP A 164 -15.27 -2.59 -32.52
N TYR A 165 -14.34 -2.82 -31.55
CA TYR A 165 -14.67 -2.73 -30.15
C TYR A 165 -14.92 -1.29 -29.69
N HIS A 166 -14.13 -0.34 -30.18
CA HIS A 166 -14.36 1.09 -29.94
C HIS A 166 -15.71 1.54 -30.51
N ALA A 167 -16.03 1.11 -31.75
CA ALA A 167 -17.32 1.38 -32.37
C ALA A 167 -18.48 0.74 -31.60
N TYR A 168 -18.28 -0.47 -31.06
CA TYR A 168 -19.24 -1.15 -30.20
C TYR A 168 -19.50 -0.35 -28.92
N LEU A 169 -18.49 0.07 -28.17
CA LEU A 169 -18.66 0.88 -26.96
C LEU A 169 -19.35 2.20 -27.23
N LYS A 170 -19.00 2.89 -28.33
CA LYS A 170 -19.68 4.13 -28.74
C LYS A 170 -21.18 3.92 -28.96
N ARG A 171 -21.58 2.80 -29.58
CA ARG A 171 -23.00 2.49 -29.78
C ARG A 171 -23.71 2.17 -28.46
N VAL A 172 -23.08 1.39 -27.58
CA VAL A 172 -23.64 1.06 -26.26
C VAL A 172 -23.84 2.33 -25.45
N TRP A 173 -22.78 3.13 -25.27
CA TRP A 173 -22.82 4.32 -24.42
C TRP A 173 -23.65 5.44 -25.04
N GLY A 174 -23.63 5.59 -26.35
CA GLY A 174 -24.52 6.54 -27.05
C GLY A 174 -26.00 6.21 -26.85
N TYR A 175 -26.38 4.94 -26.71
CA TYR A 175 -27.73 4.55 -26.37
C TYR A 175 -28.04 4.71 -24.88
N VAL A 176 -27.14 4.28 -23.99
CA VAL A 176 -27.30 4.44 -22.53
C VAL A 176 -27.45 5.91 -22.16
N ALA A 177 -26.63 6.79 -22.76
CA ALA A 177 -26.66 8.24 -22.50
C ALA A 177 -27.97 8.95 -22.92
N GLN A 178 -28.83 8.26 -23.67
CA GLN A 178 -30.17 8.77 -24.04
C GLN A 178 -31.28 8.22 -23.10
N GLN A 179 -30.93 7.32 -22.14
CA GLN A 179 -31.94 6.77 -21.24
C GLN A 179 -32.10 7.66 -20.00
N LYS A 180 -33.16 8.46 -19.99
CA LYS A 180 -33.46 9.42 -18.92
C LYS A 180 -33.53 8.78 -17.51
N ALA A 181 -34.05 7.55 -17.43
CA ALA A 181 -34.09 6.80 -16.18
C ALA A 181 -32.70 6.60 -15.55
N LEU A 182 -31.65 6.65 -16.36
CA LEU A 182 -30.25 6.56 -15.90
C LEU A 182 -29.58 7.94 -15.83
N THR A 183 -29.70 8.76 -16.87
CA THR A 183 -28.93 10.01 -16.99
C THR A 183 -29.51 11.17 -16.17
N GLU A 184 -30.82 11.18 -15.89
CA GLU A 184 -31.45 12.13 -14.97
C GLU A 184 -31.36 11.63 -13.48
N ASN A 185 -30.83 10.44 -13.25
CA ASN A 185 -30.68 9.88 -11.91
C ASN A 185 -29.25 10.16 -11.38
N PRO A 186 -29.10 11.01 -10.34
CA PRO A 186 -27.79 11.41 -9.83
C PRO A 186 -27.04 10.31 -9.08
N TYR A 187 -27.71 9.19 -8.81
CA TYR A 187 -27.15 8.04 -8.08
C TYR A 187 -26.59 6.96 -9.02
N VAL A 188 -26.70 7.17 -10.33
CA VAL A 188 -26.13 6.28 -11.35
C VAL A 188 -24.82 6.87 -11.88
N MET A 189 -23.82 6.02 -11.98
CA MET A 189 -22.49 6.30 -12.51
C MET A 189 -22.15 5.25 -13.58
N PHE A 190 -21.21 5.54 -14.45
CA PHE A 190 -20.84 4.63 -15.54
C PHE A 190 -19.34 4.35 -15.55
N GLU A 191 -18.97 3.09 -15.62
CA GLU A 191 -17.61 2.61 -15.87
C GLU A 191 -17.50 2.27 -17.37
N LEU A 192 -16.60 2.95 -18.08
CA LEU A 192 -16.68 3.01 -19.54
C LEU A 192 -16.27 1.74 -20.27
N ALA A 193 -15.48 0.87 -19.65
CA ALA A 193 -15.11 -0.46 -20.15
C ALA A 193 -14.62 -1.33 -18.99
N ASN A 194 -14.50 -2.65 -19.23
CA ASN A 194 -13.92 -3.58 -18.30
C ASN A 194 -12.61 -4.13 -18.83
N GLU A 195 -11.53 -3.92 -18.07
CA GLU A 195 -10.19 -4.50 -18.26
C GLU A 195 -9.57 -4.31 -19.65
N PRO A 196 -9.33 -3.07 -20.13
CA PRO A 196 -8.43 -2.87 -21.24
C PRO A 196 -7.05 -3.48 -20.97
N VAL A 197 -6.56 -4.35 -21.87
CA VAL A 197 -5.25 -5.00 -21.69
C VAL A 197 -4.17 -4.26 -22.45
N GLN A 198 -4.21 -4.28 -23.78
CA GLN A 198 -3.28 -3.59 -24.65
C GLN A 198 -4.01 -2.68 -25.61
N ILE A 199 -3.46 -1.50 -25.83
CA ILE A 199 -3.96 -0.58 -26.86
C ILE A 199 -2.89 -0.33 -27.92
N LYS A 200 -3.31 -0.17 -29.16
CA LYS A 200 -2.41 0.26 -30.24
C LYS A 200 -2.01 1.72 -30.02
N GLY A 201 -0.75 1.94 -29.71
CA GLY A 201 -0.17 3.24 -29.48
C GLY A 201 -0.13 4.10 -30.75
N THR A 202 0.12 5.39 -30.57
CA THR A 202 0.30 6.35 -31.67
C THR A 202 1.51 6.03 -32.56
N ASP A 203 2.41 5.19 -32.10
CA ASP A 203 3.55 4.62 -32.84
C ASP A 203 3.21 3.34 -33.62
N GLY A 204 1.98 2.85 -33.53
CA GLY A 204 1.48 1.67 -34.20
C GLY A 204 1.71 0.34 -33.45
N ASN A 205 2.41 0.34 -32.32
CA ASN A 205 2.67 -0.84 -31.52
C ASN A 205 1.59 -1.06 -30.46
N TYR A 206 1.30 -2.32 -30.15
CA TYR A 206 0.40 -2.65 -29.03
C TYR A 206 1.18 -2.71 -27.70
N GLY A 207 0.57 -2.24 -26.64
CA GLY A 207 1.12 -2.31 -25.28
C GLY A 207 0.24 -1.65 -24.25
N SER A 208 0.75 -1.57 -23.04
CA SER A 208 0.19 -0.82 -21.92
C SER A 208 1.29 0.07 -21.31
N GLY A 209 0.95 1.19 -20.72
CA GLY A 209 1.90 2.02 -19.96
C GLY A 209 2.94 2.82 -20.75
N THR A 210 3.15 2.58 -22.06
CA THR A 210 4.04 3.43 -22.87
C THR A 210 3.38 4.79 -23.17
N ASP A 211 4.19 5.83 -23.43
CA ASP A 211 3.69 7.16 -23.75
C ASP A 211 2.75 7.17 -24.98
N ALA A 212 3.11 6.38 -25.99
CA ALA A 212 2.30 6.20 -27.20
C ALA A 212 0.94 5.52 -26.90
N CYS A 213 0.98 4.47 -26.06
CA CYS A 213 -0.24 3.78 -25.64
C CYS A 213 -1.12 4.64 -24.73
N ASN A 214 -0.52 5.40 -23.81
CA ASN A 214 -1.26 6.29 -22.91
C ASN A 214 -2.02 7.39 -23.69
N LYS A 215 -1.37 7.99 -24.71
CA LYS A 215 -2.05 8.96 -25.60
C LYS A 215 -3.22 8.32 -26.35
N ALA A 216 -3.02 7.13 -26.90
CA ALA A 216 -4.06 6.40 -27.61
C ALA A 216 -5.22 6.01 -26.68
N LEU A 217 -4.95 5.59 -25.44
CA LEU A 217 -5.97 5.24 -24.45
C LEU A 217 -6.79 6.46 -24.05
N THR A 218 -6.13 7.60 -23.81
CA THR A 218 -6.84 8.87 -23.56
C THR A 218 -7.74 9.24 -24.72
N GLN A 219 -7.26 9.15 -25.97
CA GLN A 219 -8.09 9.41 -27.14
C GLN A 219 -9.30 8.45 -27.21
N PHE A 220 -9.06 7.17 -27.01
CA PHE A 220 -10.10 6.12 -27.05
C PHE A 220 -11.26 6.44 -26.10
N PHE A 221 -10.97 6.73 -24.84
CA PHE A 221 -12.01 7.04 -23.87
C PHE A 221 -12.54 8.46 -23.98
N GLN A 222 -11.73 9.43 -24.42
CA GLN A 222 -12.22 10.80 -24.67
C GLN A 222 -13.36 10.81 -25.69
N GLU A 223 -13.24 10.04 -26.78
CA GLU A 223 -14.30 9.96 -27.79
C GLU A 223 -15.60 9.35 -27.25
N ILE A 224 -15.51 8.42 -26.30
CA ILE A 224 -16.68 7.84 -25.63
C ILE A 224 -17.31 8.88 -24.68
N VAL A 225 -16.50 9.55 -23.86
CA VAL A 225 -16.94 10.65 -22.98
C VAL A 225 -17.64 11.73 -23.77
N ASP A 226 -17.08 12.17 -24.89
CA ASP A 226 -17.61 13.21 -25.72
C ASP A 226 -19.01 12.84 -26.29
N ILE A 227 -19.20 11.58 -26.71
CA ILE A 227 -20.52 11.07 -27.16
C ILE A 227 -21.52 11.10 -26.00
N MET A 228 -21.17 10.67 -24.82
CA MET A 228 -22.08 10.66 -23.67
C MET A 228 -22.47 12.11 -23.30
N ARG A 229 -21.50 13.01 -23.25
CA ARG A 229 -21.74 14.44 -22.92
C ARG A 229 -22.57 15.16 -24.00
N GLN A 230 -22.37 14.85 -25.28
CA GLN A 230 -23.21 15.35 -26.37
C GLN A 230 -24.68 14.90 -26.27
N CYS A 231 -24.92 13.74 -25.66
CA CYS A 231 -26.27 13.26 -25.35
C CYS A 231 -26.89 13.90 -24.08
N GLY A 232 -26.16 14.79 -23.38
CA GLY A 232 -26.63 15.45 -22.16
C GLY A 232 -26.40 14.62 -20.86
N CYS A 233 -25.63 13.58 -20.91
CA CYS A 233 -25.28 12.81 -19.71
C CYS A 233 -24.26 13.56 -18.86
N GLU A 234 -24.63 13.97 -17.65
CA GLU A 234 -23.77 14.66 -16.68
C GLU A 234 -23.30 13.76 -15.53
N ASN A 235 -23.71 12.50 -15.51
CA ASN A 235 -23.31 11.51 -14.50
C ASN A 235 -21.78 11.37 -14.41
N ILE A 236 -21.29 10.89 -13.27
CA ILE A 236 -19.88 10.58 -13.08
C ILE A 236 -19.49 9.41 -13.99
N LEU A 237 -18.39 9.58 -14.72
CA LEU A 237 -17.82 8.58 -15.60
C LEU A 237 -16.50 8.09 -15.02
N TRP A 238 -16.39 6.80 -14.79
CA TRP A 238 -15.22 6.12 -14.32
C TRP A 238 -14.45 5.53 -15.51
N VAL A 239 -13.24 6.02 -15.74
CA VAL A 239 -12.42 5.64 -16.90
C VAL A 239 -11.42 4.57 -16.50
N PRO A 240 -11.40 3.41 -17.16
CA PRO A 240 -10.45 2.34 -16.86
C PRO A 240 -9.09 2.59 -17.48
N GLY A 241 -8.02 2.16 -16.77
CA GLY A 241 -6.66 2.10 -17.29
C GLY A 241 -6.42 0.87 -18.16
N SER A 242 -5.25 0.80 -18.82
CA SER A 242 -4.79 -0.40 -19.53
C SER A 242 -4.17 -1.43 -18.56
N GLY A 243 -3.65 -2.55 -19.11
CA GLY A 243 -3.00 -3.60 -18.32
C GLY A 243 -3.94 -4.23 -17.28
N TYR A 244 -5.13 -4.64 -17.70
CA TYR A 244 -6.19 -5.15 -16.83
C TYR A 244 -6.65 -4.13 -15.76
N GLN A 245 -6.80 -2.86 -16.14
CA GLN A 245 -7.11 -1.76 -15.22
C GLN A 245 -6.07 -1.59 -14.08
N SER A 246 -4.78 -1.73 -14.39
CA SER A 246 -3.69 -1.55 -13.43
C SER A 246 -2.73 -0.39 -13.76
N GLN A 247 -2.78 0.19 -14.97
CA GLN A 247 -1.85 1.21 -15.44
C GLN A 247 -2.52 2.58 -15.48
N TYR A 248 -2.13 3.47 -14.55
CA TYR A 248 -2.78 4.79 -14.37
C TYR A 248 -1.85 6.00 -14.49
N ALA A 249 -0.54 5.83 -14.31
CA ALA A 249 0.42 6.95 -14.40
C ALA A 249 0.28 7.76 -15.71
N GLY A 250 -0.19 7.11 -16.79
CA GLY A 250 -0.45 7.77 -18.06
C GLY A 250 -1.54 8.82 -18.02
N PHE A 251 -2.59 8.65 -17.21
CA PHE A 251 -3.67 9.63 -17.09
C PHE A 251 -3.24 10.88 -16.32
N ALA A 252 -2.27 10.79 -15.42
CA ALA A 252 -1.69 11.98 -14.80
C ALA A 252 -1.02 12.90 -15.82
N LYS A 253 -0.46 12.31 -16.89
CA LYS A 253 0.20 13.04 -17.98
C LYS A 253 -0.77 13.43 -19.11
N TYR A 254 -1.73 12.58 -19.39
CA TYR A 254 -2.73 12.74 -20.47
C TYR A 254 -4.14 12.53 -19.90
N PRO A 255 -4.66 13.46 -19.06
CA PRO A 255 -5.95 13.28 -18.41
C PRO A 255 -7.11 13.35 -19.40
N ILE A 256 -8.20 12.65 -19.08
CA ILE A 256 -9.47 12.80 -19.75
C ILE A 256 -10.05 14.20 -19.43
N ARG A 257 -10.52 14.88 -20.45
CA ARG A 257 -11.11 16.22 -20.31
C ARG A 257 -12.62 16.10 -20.09
N GLY A 258 -13.14 16.96 -19.24
CA GLY A 258 -14.57 17.05 -18.96
C GLY A 258 -14.85 17.20 -17.48
N LYS A 259 -16.13 17.37 -17.14
CA LYS A 259 -16.61 17.39 -15.76
C LYS A 259 -16.97 15.96 -15.33
N ASN A 260 -16.99 15.73 -14.04
CA ASN A 260 -17.43 14.47 -13.45
C ASN A 260 -16.68 13.25 -14.03
N ILE A 261 -15.35 13.33 -14.06
CA ILE A 261 -14.46 12.25 -14.47
C ILE A 261 -13.71 11.73 -13.26
N GLY A 262 -13.76 10.41 -13.06
CA GLY A 262 -12.92 9.66 -12.15
C GLY A 262 -12.30 8.47 -12.87
N TYR A 263 -11.44 7.71 -12.18
CA TYR A 263 -10.76 6.55 -12.77
C TYR A 263 -11.12 5.28 -12.02
N ALA A 264 -11.52 4.25 -12.77
CA ALA A 264 -11.86 2.94 -12.24
C ALA A 264 -10.63 2.03 -12.26
N VAL A 265 -10.27 1.44 -11.13
CA VAL A 265 -9.07 0.62 -10.99
C VAL A 265 -9.40 -0.79 -10.49
N HIS A 266 -8.65 -1.80 -10.98
CA HIS A 266 -8.66 -3.15 -10.44
C HIS A 266 -7.39 -3.37 -9.63
N VAL A 267 -7.52 -4.00 -8.46
CA VAL A 267 -6.40 -4.30 -7.57
C VAL A 267 -6.56 -5.73 -7.06
N TYR A 268 -5.64 -6.60 -7.46
CA TYR A 268 -5.65 -8.00 -7.04
C TYR A 268 -4.44 -8.34 -6.18
N PRO A 269 -4.55 -9.37 -5.31
CA PRO A 269 -3.41 -9.87 -4.55
C PRO A 269 -2.21 -10.19 -5.46
N GLY A 270 -1.03 -9.69 -5.08
CA GLY A 270 0.20 -9.82 -5.87
C GLY A 270 0.44 -8.70 -6.90
N TRP A 271 -0.54 -7.80 -7.13
CA TRP A 271 -0.38 -6.65 -8.00
C TRP A 271 0.30 -5.48 -7.28
N TYR A 272 0.93 -4.59 -8.04
CA TYR A 272 1.69 -3.44 -7.51
C TYR A 272 2.79 -3.83 -6.51
N GLY A 273 3.32 -5.06 -6.59
CA GLY A 273 4.31 -5.55 -5.63
C GLY A 273 3.73 -5.98 -4.28
N SER A 274 2.40 -6.09 -4.15
CA SER A 274 1.76 -6.56 -2.92
C SER A 274 2.01 -8.05 -2.69
N ASP A 275 2.02 -8.46 -1.42
CA ASP A 275 1.89 -9.87 -1.07
C ASP A 275 0.46 -10.34 -1.30
N ALA A 276 0.33 -11.54 -1.84
CA ALA A 276 -0.98 -12.14 -2.05
C ALA A 276 -1.51 -12.79 -0.77
N ILE A 277 -0.66 -13.53 -0.07
CA ILE A 277 -0.95 -14.16 1.21
C ILE A 277 0.33 -14.24 2.05
N GLU A 278 0.17 -14.54 3.33
CA GLU A 278 1.26 -14.85 4.23
C GLU A 278 1.14 -16.32 4.71
N PRO A 279 2.11 -17.20 4.39
CA PRO A 279 3.26 -16.98 3.50
C PRO A 279 2.86 -17.00 2.02
N SER A 280 3.40 -16.10 1.22
CA SER A 280 3.07 -15.91 -0.19
C SER A 280 3.41 -17.10 -1.09
N HIS A 281 4.35 -17.93 -0.70
CA HIS A 281 4.78 -19.12 -1.48
C HIS A 281 3.65 -20.13 -1.72
N GLU A 282 2.55 -20.10 -0.96
CA GLU A 282 1.40 -20.96 -1.22
C GLU A 282 0.74 -20.72 -2.58
N LEU A 283 0.98 -19.58 -3.20
CA LEU A 283 0.48 -19.26 -4.53
C LEU A 283 1.35 -19.83 -5.65
N GLY A 284 2.54 -20.31 -5.32
CA GLY A 284 3.54 -20.75 -6.28
C GLY A 284 4.03 -19.59 -7.16
N GLY A 285 5.28 -19.20 -7.05
CA GLY A 285 5.87 -18.12 -7.82
C GLY A 285 6.45 -17.00 -6.94
N SER A 286 6.91 -15.94 -7.59
CA SER A 286 7.47 -14.76 -6.92
C SER A 286 6.34 -13.76 -6.69
N TYR A 287 6.02 -13.50 -5.44
CA TYR A 287 5.03 -12.52 -5.03
C TYR A 287 5.71 -11.37 -4.33
N GLY A 288 5.02 -10.22 -4.26
CA GLY A 288 5.59 -8.99 -3.75
C GLY A 288 6.18 -9.09 -2.35
N GLY A 289 6.99 -8.13 -2.01
CA GLY A 289 7.76 -8.03 -0.76
C GLY A 289 7.04 -7.30 0.37
N GLY A 290 5.75 -7.51 0.54
CA GLY A 290 4.97 -6.89 1.61
C GLY A 290 4.69 -5.40 1.38
N TYR A 291 4.52 -4.66 2.47
CA TYR A 291 4.09 -3.26 2.43
C TYR A 291 4.98 -2.35 1.57
N SER A 292 6.30 -2.39 1.74
CA SER A 292 7.21 -1.45 1.05
C SER A 292 7.15 -1.59 -0.47
N SER A 293 7.09 -2.84 -0.94
CA SER A 293 6.94 -3.14 -2.36
C SER A 293 5.58 -2.68 -2.90
N PHE A 294 4.51 -2.93 -2.14
CA PHE A 294 3.16 -2.49 -2.50
C PHE A 294 3.03 -0.96 -2.50
N ALA A 295 3.56 -0.28 -1.49
CA ALA A 295 3.57 1.18 -1.43
C ALA A 295 4.32 1.80 -2.62
N SER A 296 5.45 1.22 -3.02
CA SER A 296 6.19 1.67 -4.21
C SER A 296 5.39 1.50 -5.50
N GLY A 297 4.76 0.34 -5.70
CA GLY A 297 3.90 0.10 -6.88
C GLY A 297 2.68 1.01 -6.90
N TRP A 298 2.08 1.24 -5.74
CA TRP A 298 0.96 2.16 -5.54
C TRP A 298 1.33 3.61 -5.87
N ALA A 299 2.44 4.09 -5.33
CA ALA A 299 2.98 5.42 -5.61
C ALA A 299 3.30 5.64 -7.10
N ASN A 300 3.72 4.60 -7.81
CA ASN A 300 4.02 4.69 -9.23
C ASN A 300 2.78 4.71 -10.13
N GLN A 301 1.69 4.06 -9.76
CA GLN A 301 0.52 3.90 -10.63
C GLN A 301 -0.72 4.64 -10.13
N ILE A 302 -1.00 4.60 -8.85
CA ILE A 302 -2.26 5.11 -8.29
C ILE A 302 -2.14 6.57 -7.85
N GLU A 303 -1.15 6.91 -7.04
CA GLU A 303 -1.03 8.25 -6.46
C GLU A 303 -0.94 9.38 -7.50
N PRO A 304 -0.21 9.25 -8.64
CA PRO A 304 -0.17 10.31 -9.64
C PRO A 304 -1.54 10.62 -10.24
N CYS A 305 -2.38 9.59 -10.42
CA CYS A 305 -3.73 9.73 -10.93
C CYS A 305 -4.69 10.24 -9.84
N ALA A 306 -4.58 9.70 -8.62
CA ALA A 306 -5.33 10.15 -7.46
C ALA A 306 -5.05 11.62 -7.08
N ALA A 307 -3.89 12.16 -7.47
CA ALA A 307 -3.56 13.58 -7.28
C ALA A 307 -4.42 14.52 -8.14
N ILE A 308 -5.04 14.04 -9.23
CA ILE A 308 -5.79 14.86 -10.18
C ILE A 308 -7.28 14.54 -10.25
N ALA A 309 -7.71 13.34 -9.81
CA ALA A 309 -9.11 12.92 -9.89
C ALA A 309 -9.41 11.87 -8.81
N PRO A 310 -10.70 11.65 -8.44
CA PRO A 310 -11.09 10.55 -7.58
C PRO A 310 -10.85 9.20 -8.26
N MET A 311 -10.54 8.19 -7.47
CA MET A 311 -10.38 6.82 -7.95
C MET A 311 -11.39 5.89 -7.28
N LEU A 312 -11.85 4.90 -8.03
CA LEU A 312 -12.76 3.87 -7.53
C LEU A 312 -12.23 2.50 -7.90
N VAL A 313 -11.95 1.68 -6.90
CA VAL A 313 -11.61 0.27 -7.12
C VAL A 313 -12.89 -0.47 -7.45
N THR A 314 -13.00 -0.95 -8.68
CA THR A 314 -14.19 -1.62 -9.20
C THR A 314 -14.06 -3.15 -9.27
N GLU A 315 -12.86 -3.67 -8.99
CA GLU A 315 -12.62 -5.08 -8.65
C GLU A 315 -11.45 -5.21 -7.68
N MET A 316 -11.68 -6.00 -6.64
CA MET A 316 -10.66 -6.41 -5.67
C MET A 316 -11.05 -7.73 -5.05
N ASP A 317 -10.25 -8.77 -5.29
CA ASP A 317 -10.55 -10.12 -4.81
C ASP A 317 -10.17 -10.29 -3.33
N TRP A 318 -11.16 -10.66 -2.53
CA TRP A 318 -11.04 -10.87 -1.10
C TRP A 318 -11.41 -12.30 -0.66
N LEU A 319 -11.71 -13.19 -1.62
CA LEU A 319 -12.04 -14.56 -1.28
C LEU A 319 -10.80 -15.33 -0.82
N PRO A 320 -10.88 -16.10 0.27
CA PRO A 320 -9.84 -17.04 0.63
C PRO A 320 -9.59 -18.08 -0.45
N LYS A 321 -8.33 -18.42 -0.68
CA LYS A 321 -7.85 -19.38 -1.67
C LYS A 321 -8.67 -20.67 -1.76
N LYS A 322 -9.15 -21.18 -0.64
CA LYS A 322 -9.93 -22.42 -0.58
C LYS A 322 -11.31 -22.37 -1.27
N TYR A 323 -11.82 -21.19 -1.56
CA TYR A 323 -13.12 -20.99 -2.21
C TYR A 323 -13.01 -20.58 -3.66
N GLU A 324 -11.83 -20.20 -4.09
CA GLU A 324 -11.57 -19.70 -5.41
C GLU A 324 -10.31 -20.35 -5.97
N SER A 325 -10.41 -20.85 -7.19
CA SER A 325 -9.32 -21.61 -7.81
C SER A 325 -8.19 -20.73 -8.33
N SER A 326 -8.47 -19.48 -8.68
CA SER A 326 -7.52 -18.59 -9.33
C SER A 326 -7.29 -17.28 -8.58
N TRP A 327 -8.34 -16.62 -8.13
CA TRP A 327 -8.27 -15.26 -7.60
C TRP A 327 -8.40 -15.16 -6.09
N GLY A 328 -9.19 -15.99 -5.46
CA GLY A 328 -9.52 -15.96 -4.03
C GLY A 328 -8.38 -16.27 -3.09
N LYS A 329 -7.31 -15.50 -3.14
CA LYS A 329 -6.03 -15.76 -2.49
C LYS A 329 -5.62 -14.66 -1.52
N SER A 330 -6.44 -13.62 -1.42
CA SER A 330 -6.21 -12.53 -0.50
C SER A 330 -6.51 -12.96 0.94
N ILE A 331 -5.82 -12.35 1.85
CA ILE A 331 -6.07 -12.38 3.29
C ILE A 331 -6.01 -10.96 3.80
N THR A 332 -6.59 -10.71 4.97
CA THR A 332 -6.53 -9.40 5.60
C THR A 332 -5.08 -9.00 5.88
N GLY A 333 -4.29 -9.87 6.51
CA GLY A 333 -2.90 -9.62 6.85
C GLY A 333 -2.73 -8.55 7.92
N LYS A 334 -1.53 -7.97 7.96
CA LYS A 334 -1.16 -6.92 8.92
C LYS A 334 -0.65 -5.69 8.21
N MET A 335 -1.13 -4.52 8.58
CA MET A 335 -0.65 -3.24 8.06
C MET A 335 0.85 -3.11 8.30
N LEU A 336 1.61 -2.67 7.30
CA LEU A 336 3.07 -2.59 7.23
C LEU A 336 3.81 -3.94 7.22
N GLY A 337 3.08 -5.05 7.32
CA GLY A 337 3.62 -6.41 7.24
C GLY A 337 3.31 -7.06 5.90
N ALA A 338 3.26 -8.40 5.91
CA ALA A 338 2.77 -9.18 4.80
C ALA A 338 1.23 -9.26 4.80
N GLY A 339 0.67 -9.57 3.65
CA GLY A 339 -0.76 -9.66 3.45
C GLY A 339 -1.33 -8.46 2.69
N PHE A 340 -2.26 -8.76 1.81
CA PHE A 340 -2.78 -7.79 0.84
C PHE A 340 -3.77 -6.81 1.47
N GLY A 341 -4.82 -7.32 2.14
CA GLY A 341 -6.00 -6.52 2.48
C GLY A 341 -5.74 -5.37 3.44
N ALA A 342 -4.98 -5.61 4.51
CA ALA A 342 -4.65 -4.56 5.48
C ALA A 342 -3.74 -3.47 4.88
N ASN A 343 -2.76 -3.86 4.05
CA ASN A 343 -1.90 -2.90 3.36
C ASN A 343 -2.65 -2.12 2.28
N PHE A 344 -3.58 -2.76 1.57
CA PHE A 344 -4.45 -2.07 0.63
C PHE A 344 -5.29 -1.00 1.34
N LYS A 345 -5.96 -1.36 2.45
CA LYS A 345 -6.74 -0.40 3.24
C LYS A 345 -5.87 0.78 3.69
N LEU A 346 -4.69 0.48 4.23
CA LEU A 346 -3.77 1.51 4.70
C LEU A 346 -3.37 2.51 3.60
N LEU A 347 -3.05 2.01 2.39
CA LEU A 347 -2.68 2.85 1.25
C LEU A 347 -3.86 3.64 0.68
N ALA A 348 -5.04 3.02 0.58
CA ALA A 348 -6.26 3.68 0.13
C ALA A 348 -6.66 4.83 1.09
N ASP A 349 -6.65 4.58 2.40
CA ASP A 349 -6.96 5.59 3.43
C ASP A 349 -5.97 6.77 3.38
N ARG A 350 -4.67 6.50 3.23
CA ARG A 350 -3.65 7.55 3.10
C ARG A 350 -3.77 8.38 1.83
N THR A 351 -4.12 7.75 0.73
CA THR A 351 -4.38 8.44 -0.54
C THR A 351 -5.62 9.34 -0.42
N GLY A 352 -6.61 8.92 0.36
CA GLY A 352 -7.73 9.72 0.85
C GLY A 352 -8.91 9.85 -0.13
N ASN A 353 -8.73 9.58 -1.41
CA ASN A 353 -9.76 9.69 -2.46
C ASN A 353 -9.89 8.43 -3.32
N VAL A 354 -9.65 7.27 -2.71
CA VAL A 354 -9.79 5.95 -3.33
C VAL A 354 -10.93 5.20 -2.67
N GLY A 355 -12.08 5.12 -3.33
CA GLY A 355 -13.17 4.24 -2.93
C GLY A 355 -12.86 2.79 -3.33
N TRP A 356 -13.45 1.79 -2.66
CA TRP A 356 -13.17 0.40 -2.94
C TRP A 356 -14.31 -0.56 -2.60
N MET A 357 -14.21 -1.80 -3.05
CA MET A 357 -15.27 -2.78 -2.93
C MET A 357 -14.74 -4.18 -2.60
N LEU A 358 -15.62 -5.02 -2.08
CA LEU A 358 -15.42 -6.46 -2.03
C LEU A 358 -15.93 -7.06 -3.35
N PHE A 359 -15.00 -7.55 -4.17
CA PHE A 359 -15.33 -8.26 -5.38
C PHE A 359 -15.34 -9.76 -5.11
N THR A 360 -16.48 -10.24 -4.67
CA THR A 360 -16.78 -11.63 -4.37
C THR A 360 -18.23 -11.90 -4.73
N GLY A 361 -18.63 -13.17 -4.81
CA GLY A 361 -20.03 -13.54 -5.02
C GLY A 361 -20.92 -12.86 -3.98
N PRO A 362 -21.93 -12.09 -4.40
CA PRO A 362 -22.77 -11.32 -3.47
C PRO A 362 -23.57 -12.21 -2.50
N GLU A 363 -23.73 -13.50 -2.83
CA GLU A 363 -24.34 -14.47 -1.92
C GLU A 363 -23.57 -14.65 -0.61
N LEU A 364 -22.24 -14.55 -0.64
CA LEU A 364 -21.42 -14.65 0.56
C LEU A 364 -21.71 -13.48 1.50
N LEU A 365 -21.76 -12.27 0.94
CA LEU A 365 -22.08 -11.07 1.69
C LEU A 365 -23.51 -11.12 2.26
N ALA A 366 -24.46 -11.62 1.49
CA ALA A 366 -25.87 -11.74 1.90
C ALA A 366 -26.10 -12.76 3.02
N GLN A 367 -25.19 -13.71 3.21
CA GLN A 367 -25.26 -14.75 4.23
C GLN A 367 -24.44 -14.46 5.48
N PHE A 368 -23.63 -13.40 5.45
CA PHE A 368 -22.81 -12.99 6.60
C PHE A 368 -23.69 -12.44 7.72
N ASP A 369 -23.46 -12.86 8.97
CA ASP A 369 -24.23 -12.43 10.14
C ASP A 369 -23.45 -11.55 11.12
N GLY A 370 -22.31 -10.99 10.70
CA GLY A 370 -21.48 -10.16 11.55
C GLY A 370 -20.58 -10.93 12.52
N GLN A 371 -20.44 -12.24 12.33
CA GLN A 371 -19.58 -13.08 13.15
C GLN A 371 -18.52 -13.77 12.30
N PRO A 372 -17.30 -14.02 12.82
CA PRO A 372 -16.29 -14.78 12.11
C PRO A 372 -16.80 -16.16 11.73
N GLY A 373 -16.62 -16.55 10.46
CA GLY A 373 -17.05 -17.85 9.96
C GLY A 373 -18.54 -18.04 9.71
N SER A 374 -19.30 -16.95 9.67
CA SER A 374 -20.77 -16.96 9.48
C SER A 374 -21.25 -16.87 8.03
N GLU A 375 -20.40 -17.11 7.06
CA GLU A 375 -20.69 -16.95 5.64
C GLU A 375 -21.53 -18.10 5.07
N GLY A 376 -22.55 -18.54 5.78
CA GLY A 376 -23.51 -19.57 5.35
C GLY A 376 -22.84 -20.90 5.03
N ASN A 377 -23.08 -21.44 3.82
CA ASN A 377 -22.48 -22.70 3.38
C ASN A 377 -20.94 -22.64 3.22
N TYR A 378 -20.36 -21.48 3.33
CA TYR A 378 -18.92 -21.23 3.35
C TYR A 378 -18.37 -21.21 4.78
N THR A 379 -18.93 -21.99 5.68
CA THR A 379 -18.58 -22.11 7.12
C THR A 379 -17.13 -22.43 7.44
N LYS A 380 -16.25 -22.34 6.47
CA LYS A 380 -14.82 -22.67 6.59
C LYS A 380 -13.92 -21.46 6.74
N PHE A 381 -14.46 -20.27 6.75
CA PHE A 381 -13.79 -19.07 7.21
C PHE A 381 -13.73 -19.06 8.74
N ASN A 382 -12.93 -19.92 9.31
CA ASN A 382 -12.75 -19.95 10.77
C ASN A 382 -11.69 -18.96 11.23
N ASP A 383 -11.25 -18.09 10.35
CA ASP A 383 -10.21 -17.14 10.60
C ASP A 383 -10.82 -15.76 10.88
N PRO A 384 -10.73 -15.23 12.11
CA PRO A 384 -11.20 -13.88 12.40
C PRO A 384 -10.44 -12.80 11.62
N GLU A 385 -9.25 -13.11 11.09
CA GLU A 385 -8.52 -12.27 10.14
C GLU A 385 -9.04 -12.42 8.70
N GLY A 386 -10.06 -13.23 8.47
CA GLY A 386 -10.69 -13.43 7.16
C GLY A 386 -11.27 -12.14 6.59
N CYS A 387 -11.17 -11.98 5.28
CA CYS A 387 -11.47 -10.73 4.58
C CYS A 387 -12.88 -10.18 4.81
N MET A 388 -13.89 -11.02 4.92
CA MET A 388 -15.27 -10.55 5.18
C MET A 388 -15.43 -10.01 6.60
N TRP A 389 -14.80 -10.63 7.59
CA TRP A 389 -14.84 -10.17 8.97
C TRP A 389 -14.25 -8.76 9.11
N SER A 390 -13.05 -8.53 8.61
CA SER A 390 -12.42 -7.21 8.63
C SER A 390 -13.15 -6.21 7.74
N GLY A 391 -13.50 -6.60 6.52
CA GLY A 391 -14.22 -5.75 5.56
C GLY A 391 -15.56 -5.23 6.10
N TYR A 392 -16.31 -6.08 6.82
CA TYR A 392 -17.56 -5.69 7.46
C TYR A 392 -17.37 -4.56 8.48
N HIS A 393 -16.37 -4.68 9.35
CA HIS A 393 -16.08 -3.67 10.36
C HIS A 393 -15.45 -2.41 9.77
N TRP A 394 -14.59 -2.53 8.75
CA TRP A 394 -14.04 -1.37 8.06
C TRP A 394 -15.12 -0.58 7.29
N PHE A 395 -16.11 -1.26 6.71
CA PHE A 395 -17.25 -0.55 6.11
C PHE A 395 -18.10 0.16 7.18
N ALA A 396 -18.26 -0.42 8.37
CA ALA A 396 -18.92 0.24 9.48
C ALA A 396 -18.13 1.47 9.96
N GLU A 397 -16.79 1.38 10.02
CA GLU A 397 -15.89 2.50 10.33
C GLU A 397 -16.10 3.65 9.33
N TYR A 398 -16.02 3.39 8.04
CA TYR A 398 -16.22 4.40 6.99
C TYR A 398 -17.61 5.05 7.03
N ALA A 399 -18.61 4.31 7.45
CA ALA A 399 -19.97 4.80 7.58
C ALA A 399 -20.22 5.54 8.91
N GLY A 400 -19.19 5.72 9.76
CA GLY A 400 -19.29 6.41 11.03
C GLY A 400 -20.12 5.67 12.10
N PHE A 401 -20.23 4.33 11.98
CA PHE A 401 -20.89 3.53 13.00
C PHE A 401 -19.97 3.28 14.18
N GLU A 402 -20.59 3.15 15.34
CA GLU A 402 -19.89 2.84 16.59
C GLU A 402 -19.19 1.47 16.48
N LEU A 403 -17.89 1.47 16.74
CA LEU A 403 -17.04 0.28 16.79
C LEU A 403 -16.74 -0.07 18.25
N PRO A 404 -16.28 -1.30 18.55
CA PRO A 404 -15.74 -1.63 19.85
C PRO A 404 -14.66 -0.62 20.28
N GLU A 405 -14.62 -0.31 21.58
CA GLU A 405 -13.67 0.63 22.13
C GLU A 405 -12.22 0.23 21.87
N ILE A 406 -11.36 1.23 21.69
CA ILE A 406 -9.91 1.03 21.56
C ILE A 406 -9.36 0.49 22.87
N GLN A 407 -8.65 -0.63 22.83
CA GLN A 407 -8.00 -1.23 23.99
C GLN A 407 -6.55 -0.72 24.14
N SER A 408 -5.85 -0.54 23.02
CA SER A 408 -4.52 0.05 22.95
C SER A 408 -4.25 0.64 21.57
N VAL A 409 -3.27 1.56 21.51
CA VAL A 409 -2.71 2.07 20.26
C VAL A 409 -1.21 1.88 20.29
N ASP A 410 -0.67 1.32 19.23
CA ASP A 410 0.76 1.11 19.07
C ASP A 410 1.28 1.65 17.74
N LEU A 411 2.52 2.16 17.76
CA LEU A 411 3.26 2.51 16.56
C LEU A 411 3.94 1.26 16.00
N TYR A 412 3.81 1.07 14.69
CA TYR A 412 4.52 0.05 13.93
C TYR A 412 5.30 0.68 12.81
N LEU A 413 6.45 0.10 12.47
CA LEU A 413 7.30 0.47 11.35
C LEU A 413 7.37 -0.66 10.32
N SER A 414 7.57 -0.31 9.05
CA SER A 414 7.79 -1.30 7.99
C SER A 414 9.28 -1.70 7.93
N PRO A 415 9.61 -3.00 7.79
CA PRO A 415 8.70 -4.15 7.82
C PRO A 415 8.22 -4.45 9.23
N ARG A 416 6.93 -4.69 9.37
CA ARG A 416 6.34 -4.92 10.69
C ARG A 416 6.75 -6.26 11.28
N SER A 417 7.31 -6.25 12.47
CA SER A 417 7.50 -7.45 13.32
C SER A 417 6.64 -7.33 14.59
N GLU A 418 7.00 -6.41 15.46
CA GLU A 418 6.32 -6.10 16.72
C GLU A 418 6.08 -4.59 16.81
N SER A 419 5.30 -4.14 17.80
CA SER A 419 5.19 -2.70 18.08
C SER A 419 6.55 -2.11 18.44
N VAL A 420 6.75 -0.86 18.04
CA VAL A 420 7.99 -0.15 18.34
C VAL A 420 8.16 -0.06 19.87
N PRO A 421 9.29 -0.51 20.44
CA PRO A 421 9.55 -0.41 21.87
C PRO A 421 9.70 1.05 22.31
N SER A 422 9.73 1.30 23.61
CA SER A 422 9.91 2.64 24.18
C SER A 422 11.23 3.31 23.78
N GLU A 423 12.23 2.51 23.37
CA GLU A 423 13.51 2.98 22.81
C GLU A 423 13.71 2.34 21.45
N CYS A 424 13.98 3.11 20.42
CA CYS A 424 14.11 2.66 19.03
C CYS A 424 15.31 3.34 18.35
N LEU A 425 16.13 2.53 17.68
CA LEU A 425 17.16 3.02 16.75
C LEU A 425 16.58 3.11 15.35
N ILE A 426 16.91 4.19 14.64
CA ILE A 426 16.52 4.36 13.23
C ILE A 426 17.71 4.85 12.42
N GLN A 427 17.82 4.45 11.17
CA GLN A 427 18.92 4.92 10.32
C GLN A 427 18.68 6.36 9.86
N THR A 428 19.68 7.22 10.06
CA THR A 428 19.64 8.59 9.54
C THR A 428 19.50 8.58 8.02
N GLY A 429 18.62 9.43 7.50
CA GLY A 429 18.30 9.49 6.07
C GLY A 429 17.25 8.48 5.62
N SER A 430 16.81 7.55 6.49
CA SER A 430 15.77 6.61 6.13
C SER A 430 14.38 7.27 6.11
N ILE A 431 13.56 6.79 5.15
CA ILE A 431 12.13 7.08 5.05
C ILE A 431 11.40 5.76 5.28
N THR A 432 10.75 5.62 6.41
CA THR A 432 10.17 4.35 6.85
C THR A 432 8.65 4.47 6.93
N GLY A 433 7.94 3.55 6.29
CA GLY A 433 6.49 3.44 6.45
C GLY A 433 6.14 3.18 7.92
N ALA A 434 5.23 3.96 8.47
CA ALA A 434 4.82 3.87 9.86
C ALA A 434 3.30 3.85 9.96
N ALA A 435 2.71 3.24 10.98
CA ALA A 435 1.27 3.26 11.20
C ALA A 435 0.95 3.23 12.68
N LEU A 436 -0.07 3.99 13.07
CA LEU A 436 -0.70 3.93 14.38
C LEU A 436 -1.86 2.94 14.28
N ILE A 437 -1.74 1.82 14.95
CA ILE A 437 -2.70 0.72 14.89
C ILE A 437 -3.41 0.60 16.24
N ALA A 438 -4.73 0.70 16.21
CA ALA A 438 -5.56 0.43 17.36
C ALA A 438 -5.93 -1.06 17.43
N ASP A 439 -5.81 -1.63 18.60
CA ASP A 439 -6.45 -2.89 18.96
C ASP A 439 -7.88 -2.59 19.48
N ARG A 440 -8.88 -3.21 18.87
CA ARG A 440 -10.29 -3.16 19.28
C ARG A 440 -10.80 -4.54 19.72
N GLY A 441 -9.92 -5.51 19.92
CA GLY A 441 -10.28 -6.88 20.28
C GLY A 441 -10.93 -7.69 19.15
N LEU A 442 -10.85 -7.23 17.89
CA LEU A 442 -11.48 -7.86 16.73
C LEU A 442 -10.53 -8.77 15.94
N GLY A 443 -9.24 -8.79 16.29
CA GLY A 443 -8.23 -9.67 15.69
C GLY A 443 -7.65 -9.19 14.36
N PHE A 444 -7.88 -7.94 13.97
CA PHE A 444 -7.29 -7.32 12.78
C PHE A 444 -7.02 -5.82 13.03
N ASP A 445 -6.26 -5.19 12.14
CA ASP A 445 -5.75 -3.84 12.34
C ASP A 445 -6.77 -2.75 11.98
N PHE A 446 -6.77 -1.69 12.79
CA PHE A 446 -7.40 -0.40 12.49
C PHE A 446 -6.33 0.69 12.47
N ASN A 447 -6.18 1.37 11.34
CA ASN A 447 -5.31 2.55 11.26
C ASN A 447 -6.06 3.76 11.82
N VAL A 448 -5.52 4.36 12.88
CA VAL A 448 -6.14 5.48 13.58
C VAL A 448 -5.32 6.77 13.49
N GLN A 449 -4.44 6.85 12.53
CA GLN A 449 -3.52 7.99 12.37
C GLN A 449 -4.23 9.35 12.28
N GLY A 450 -5.43 9.41 11.68
CA GLY A 450 -6.20 10.66 11.57
C GLY A 450 -6.86 11.12 12.86
N ASP A 451 -6.96 10.23 13.85
CA ASP A 451 -7.71 10.45 15.09
C ASP A 451 -6.79 10.63 16.32
N ILE A 452 -5.47 10.65 16.09
CA ILE A 452 -4.47 10.62 17.16
C ILE A 452 -3.44 11.72 16.95
N ASP A 453 -3.17 12.46 18.03
CA ASP A 453 -2.11 13.46 18.03
C ASP A 453 -0.73 12.81 18.17
N VAL A 454 0.18 13.17 17.27
CA VAL A 454 1.58 12.76 17.28
C VAL A 454 2.46 13.99 17.41
N GLU A 455 3.23 14.06 18.49
CA GLU A 455 4.17 15.14 18.74
C GLU A 455 5.61 14.63 18.65
N ILE A 456 6.45 15.29 17.84
CA ILE A 456 7.88 15.03 17.73
C ILE A 456 8.64 16.14 18.45
N SER A 457 9.47 15.78 19.44
CA SER A 457 10.21 16.75 20.25
C SER A 457 11.32 17.48 19.48
N ASN A 458 11.89 16.86 18.44
CA ASN A 458 12.93 17.45 17.61
C ASN A 458 12.71 17.13 16.12
N PRO A 459 12.02 18.02 15.37
CA PRO A 459 11.72 17.83 13.95
C PRO A 459 12.97 17.85 13.02
N GLU A 460 14.11 18.32 13.50
CA GLU A 460 15.36 18.27 12.74
C GLU A 460 15.98 16.85 12.72
N ILE A 461 15.65 16.05 13.71
CA ILE A 461 16.11 14.66 13.85
C ILE A 461 15.09 13.68 13.27
N LEU A 462 13.82 13.87 13.63
CA LEU A 462 12.73 12.96 13.26
C LEU A 462 11.51 13.75 12.82
N GLU A 463 10.87 13.34 11.74
CA GLU A 463 9.63 13.93 11.26
C GLU A 463 8.58 12.86 11.06
N TRP A 464 7.35 13.16 11.49
CA TRP A 464 6.16 12.37 11.19
C TRP A 464 5.36 13.07 10.10
N ASP A 465 5.18 12.41 8.96
CA ASP A 465 4.36 12.91 7.86
C ASP A 465 3.44 11.81 7.32
N ASN A 466 2.15 11.93 7.62
CA ASN A 466 1.07 11.08 7.10
C ASN A 466 1.41 9.57 7.02
N GLY A 467 1.93 9.01 8.11
CA GLY A 467 2.29 7.58 8.19
C GLY A 467 3.63 7.24 7.56
N VAL A 468 4.49 8.22 7.45
CA VAL A 468 5.89 8.05 7.13
C VAL A 468 6.72 8.67 8.25
N LEU A 469 7.71 7.92 8.73
CA LEU A 469 8.69 8.39 9.68
C LEU A 469 9.98 8.67 8.92
N ASN A 470 10.42 9.93 8.96
CA ASN A 470 11.60 10.41 8.26
C ASN A 470 12.70 10.76 9.27
N ALA A 471 13.79 10.00 9.27
CA ALA A 471 14.95 10.25 10.10
C ALA A 471 15.89 11.25 9.40
N ARG A 472 15.72 12.55 9.68
CA ARG A 472 16.39 13.64 8.97
C ARG A 472 17.82 13.90 9.42
N GLY A 473 18.10 13.76 10.72
CA GLY A 473 19.38 14.13 11.31
C GLY A 473 19.89 13.08 12.30
N ILE A 474 21.17 13.18 12.66
CA ILE A 474 21.79 12.36 13.70
C ILE A 474 21.44 12.94 15.05
N GLY A 475 20.98 12.13 16.00
CA GLY A 475 20.63 12.54 17.35
C GLY A 475 19.42 11.83 17.91
N GLU A 476 18.75 12.45 18.88
CA GLU A 476 17.67 11.88 19.64
C GLU A 476 16.40 12.72 19.48
N ALA A 477 15.24 12.07 19.41
CA ALA A 477 13.94 12.71 19.39
C ALA A 477 12.88 11.79 20.03
N ASP A 478 11.97 12.38 20.79
CA ASP A 478 10.81 11.68 21.34
C ASP A 478 9.63 11.80 20.37
N CYS A 479 8.94 10.69 20.16
CA CYS A 479 7.65 10.62 19.50
C CYS A 479 6.58 10.31 20.54
N THR A 480 5.73 11.30 20.85
CA THR A 480 4.64 11.16 21.82
C THR A 480 3.31 11.00 21.07
N ILE A 481 2.61 9.92 21.35
CA ILE A 481 1.31 9.55 20.78
C ILE A 481 0.28 9.72 21.88
N SER A 482 -0.75 10.57 21.67
CA SER A 482 -1.83 10.81 22.62
C SER A 482 -3.17 10.38 22.05
N TYR A 483 -3.93 9.57 22.79
CA TYR A 483 -5.19 8.97 22.35
C TYR A 483 -6.17 8.77 23.51
N ASN A 484 -7.45 8.62 23.20
CA ASN A 484 -8.49 8.40 24.18
C ASN A 484 -8.94 6.94 24.25
N VAL A 485 -8.99 6.39 25.47
CA VAL A 485 -9.54 5.07 25.76
C VAL A 485 -10.60 5.23 26.85
N ASN A 486 -11.84 4.86 26.58
CA ASN A 486 -12.96 4.94 27.52
C ASN A 486 -13.13 6.34 28.14
N GLY A 487 -12.91 7.39 27.35
CA GLY A 487 -12.98 8.78 27.79
C GLY A 487 -11.80 9.23 28.68
N LYS A 488 -10.76 8.42 28.81
CA LYS A 488 -9.51 8.75 29.49
C LYS A 488 -8.42 8.98 28.46
N GLU A 489 -7.72 10.10 28.59
CA GLU A 489 -6.55 10.38 27.77
C GLU A 489 -5.37 9.50 28.22
N GLU A 490 -4.80 8.77 27.29
CA GLU A 490 -3.61 7.96 27.46
C GLU A 490 -2.51 8.51 26.52
N SER A 491 -1.27 8.38 26.94
CA SER A 491 -0.14 8.77 26.09
C SER A 491 0.98 7.75 26.15
N LYS A 492 1.68 7.59 25.04
CA LYS A 492 2.85 6.71 24.90
C LYS A 492 3.98 7.51 24.25
N THR A 493 5.14 7.54 24.88
CA THR A 493 6.33 8.18 24.33
C THR A 493 7.33 7.12 23.90
N ILE A 494 7.87 7.25 22.69
CA ILE A 494 8.91 6.40 22.12
C ILE A 494 10.14 7.28 21.91
N HIS A 495 11.25 6.91 22.50
CA HIS A 495 12.53 7.59 22.34
C HIS A 495 13.27 7.03 21.12
N PHE A 496 13.48 7.85 20.11
CA PHE A 496 14.22 7.49 18.90
C PHE A 496 15.65 8.02 18.95
N THR A 497 16.61 7.14 18.65
CA THR A 497 17.98 7.54 18.34
C THR A 497 18.22 7.33 16.85
N SER A 498 18.43 8.41 16.13
CA SER A 498 18.79 8.39 14.70
C SER A 498 20.31 8.34 14.54
N THR A 499 20.79 7.30 13.88
CA THR A 499 22.21 7.04 13.66
C THR A 499 22.47 6.51 12.25
N PRO A 500 23.63 6.81 11.63
CA PRO A 500 23.95 6.29 10.29
C PRO A 500 23.97 4.76 10.19
N PHE A 501 24.26 4.08 11.29
CA PHE A 501 24.33 2.62 11.32
C PHE A 501 23.58 2.02 12.51
N PRO A 502 22.27 1.80 12.40
CA PRO A 502 21.46 1.26 13.49
C PRO A 502 21.51 -0.29 13.52
N ILE A 503 22.64 -0.88 13.86
CA ILE A 503 22.79 -2.35 13.86
C ILE A 503 21.75 -3.05 14.75
N LYS A 504 21.32 -2.40 15.83
CA LYS A 504 20.29 -2.91 16.74
C LYS A 504 18.89 -3.01 16.10
N ASN A 505 18.62 -2.29 15.03
CA ASN A 505 17.35 -2.42 14.27
C ASN A 505 17.33 -3.65 13.37
N GLY A 506 18.49 -4.29 13.14
CA GLY A 506 18.54 -5.59 12.51
C GLY A 506 18.07 -6.67 13.48
N TYR A 507 17.14 -7.52 13.03
CA TYR A 507 16.75 -8.70 13.80
C TYR A 507 17.97 -9.60 13.97
N PHE A 508 18.38 -9.84 15.23
CA PHE A 508 19.47 -10.77 15.50
C PHE A 508 19.02 -12.20 15.20
N ASN A 509 19.60 -12.78 14.17
CA ASN A 509 19.39 -14.16 13.80
C ASN A 509 20.53 -15.00 14.39
N PRO A 510 20.29 -15.77 15.47
CA PRO A 510 21.33 -16.52 16.15
C PRO A 510 22.01 -17.55 15.25
N SER A 511 21.25 -18.11 14.32
CA SER A 511 21.64 -18.90 13.14
C SER A 511 20.38 -19.42 12.48
N ILE A 512 20.48 -19.99 11.27
CA ILE A 512 19.32 -20.69 10.67
C ILE A 512 18.84 -21.88 11.52
N TRP A 513 19.63 -22.33 12.48
CA TRP A 513 19.32 -23.40 13.45
C TRP A 513 19.17 -22.87 14.88
N ALA A 514 19.16 -21.57 15.08
CA ALA A 514 18.85 -20.86 16.33
C ALA A 514 19.76 -21.20 17.54
N ASP A 515 21.06 -21.37 17.30
CA ASP A 515 22.04 -21.74 18.33
C ASP A 515 23.20 -20.75 18.52
N GLY A 516 23.17 -19.62 17.81
CA GLY A 516 24.09 -18.51 18.03
C GLY A 516 23.60 -17.56 19.14
N SER A 517 24.45 -16.63 19.56
CA SER A 517 24.07 -15.61 20.53
C SER A 517 24.94 -14.37 20.45
N PHE A 518 24.42 -13.25 20.90
CA PHE A 518 25.13 -11.99 21.08
C PHE A 518 24.70 -11.35 22.41
N ASP A 519 25.66 -11.10 23.28
CA ASP A 519 25.44 -10.29 24.49
C ASP A 519 26.04 -8.89 24.25
N GLU A 520 25.18 -7.92 24.03
CA GLU A 520 25.56 -6.55 23.72
C GLU A 520 26.32 -5.87 24.88
N ALA A 521 25.97 -6.18 26.11
CA ALA A 521 26.60 -5.58 27.30
C ALA A 521 28.06 -5.98 27.47
N THR A 522 28.41 -7.21 27.09
CA THR A 522 29.75 -7.76 27.22
C THR A 522 30.50 -7.85 25.90
N GLY A 523 29.80 -7.74 24.76
CA GLY A 523 30.34 -7.98 23.43
C GLY A 523 30.56 -9.47 23.11
N GLU A 524 30.13 -10.38 23.96
CA GLU A 524 30.28 -11.81 23.70
C GLU A 524 29.38 -12.26 22.55
N PHE A 525 30.01 -12.80 21.51
CA PHE A 525 29.36 -13.32 20.32
C PHE A 525 29.64 -14.80 20.13
N SER A 526 28.62 -15.58 19.80
CA SER A 526 28.73 -16.97 19.40
C SER A 526 28.15 -17.22 18.05
N THR A 527 28.88 -17.82 17.12
CA THR A 527 28.35 -18.21 15.79
C THR A 527 27.44 -19.43 15.84
N GLY A 528 27.36 -20.16 16.99
CA GLY A 528 26.63 -21.41 17.10
C GLY A 528 27.35 -22.60 16.44
N GLN A 529 26.86 -23.82 16.69
CA GLN A 529 27.51 -25.03 16.15
C GLN A 529 27.43 -25.14 14.63
N TRP A 530 26.40 -24.51 14.00
CA TRP A 530 26.18 -24.50 12.55
C TRP A 530 26.88 -23.36 11.84
N GLY A 531 27.54 -22.50 12.61
CA GLY A 531 28.56 -21.64 12.11
C GLY A 531 28.19 -20.22 11.72
N PHE A 532 26.92 -19.83 11.62
CA PHE A 532 26.56 -18.46 11.25
C PHE A 532 25.60 -17.80 12.24
N ALA A 533 25.91 -16.58 12.66
CA ALA A 533 24.98 -15.70 13.36
C ALA A 533 25.22 -14.23 12.97
N GLY A 534 24.19 -13.42 13.06
CA GLY A 534 24.27 -12.00 12.71
C GLY A 534 22.92 -11.28 12.72
N TRP A 535 22.84 -10.17 12.04
CA TRP A 535 21.67 -9.31 11.98
C TRP A 535 21.00 -9.37 10.61
N LYS A 536 19.69 -9.48 10.61
CA LYS A 536 18.85 -9.46 9.43
C LYS A 536 18.05 -8.16 9.37
N PHE A 537 18.12 -7.47 8.25
CA PHE A 537 17.43 -6.21 7.99
C PHE A 537 16.32 -6.46 6.96
N GLY A 538 15.06 -6.45 7.40
CA GLY A 538 13.93 -6.88 6.60
C GLY A 538 13.71 -6.12 5.29
N SER A 539 13.95 -4.80 5.30
CA SER A 539 13.85 -3.95 4.10
C SER A 539 15.21 -3.67 3.42
N GLY A 540 16.30 -4.25 3.96
CA GLY A 540 17.65 -3.89 3.57
C GLY A 540 18.17 -2.65 4.31
N LEU A 541 19.48 -2.65 4.58
CA LEU A 541 20.21 -1.52 5.14
C LEU A 541 20.95 -0.83 4.00
N ASP A 542 20.75 0.49 3.84
CA ASP A 542 21.45 1.28 2.83
C ASP A 542 22.76 1.84 3.40
N LEU A 543 23.89 1.39 2.85
CA LEU A 543 25.22 1.89 3.11
C LEU A 543 25.90 2.42 1.84
N SER A 544 25.13 2.86 0.86
CA SER A 544 25.65 3.34 -0.43
C SER A 544 26.56 4.57 -0.34
N ASP A 545 26.45 5.34 0.74
CA ASP A 545 27.31 6.50 1.00
C ASP A 545 28.71 6.14 1.54
N TYR A 546 28.91 4.89 1.92
CA TYR A 546 30.17 4.43 2.51
C TYR A 546 30.98 3.57 1.52
N ASN A 547 32.30 3.58 1.71
CA ASN A 547 33.21 2.75 0.92
C ASN A 547 33.46 1.38 1.58
N TYR A 548 33.41 1.32 2.89
CA TYR A 548 33.78 0.13 3.65
C TYR A 548 32.79 -0.16 4.77
N LEU A 549 32.62 -1.45 5.08
CA LEU A 549 32.00 -1.94 6.32
C LEU A 549 33.06 -2.70 7.09
N ILE A 550 33.33 -2.30 8.31
CA ILE A 550 34.45 -2.75 9.12
C ILE A 550 33.93 -3.48 10.34
N ALA A 551 34.49 -4.67 10.63
CA ALA A 551 34.23 -5.42 11.86
C ALA A 551 35.53 -5.57 12.66
N GLU A 552 35.45 -5.32 13.97
CA GLU A 552 36.56 -5.45 14.89
C GLU A 552 36.25 -6.39 16.04
N ILE A 553 37.19 -7.27 16.38
CA ILE A 553 37.10 -8.23 17.47
C ILE A 553 38.24 -8.01 18.47
N GLU A 554 38.08 -8.48 19.71
CA GLU A 554 39.06 -8.22 20.77
C GLU A 554 40.38 -8.97 20.55
N ALA A 555 40.34 -10.20 20.09
CA ALA A 555 41.51 -11.02 19.86
C ALA A 555 41.41 -11.87 18.59
N PRO A 556 42.53 -12.12 17.90
CA PRO A 556 42.54 -12.95 16.70
C PRO A 556 41.97 -14.35 16.94
N GLN A 557 41.18 -14.83 15.96
CA GLN A 557 40.63 -16.18 16.02
C GLN A 557 41.45 -17.16 15.16
N THR A 558 41.56 -18.40 15.63
CA THR A 558 42.43 -19.40 15.00
C THR A 558 41.70 -20.38 14.07
N ASN A 559 40.37 -20.38 14.07
CA ASN A 559 39.57 -21.44 13.42
C ASN A 559 38.78 -20.94 12.21
N GLY A 560 39.26 -19.93 11.48
CA GLY A 560 38.62 -19.47 10.27
C GLY A 560 37.31 -18.68 10.52
N LEU A 561 37.41 -17.61 11.29
CA LEU A 561 36.30 -16.64 11.44
C LEU A 561 36.24 -15.72 10.23
N SER A 562 35.06 -15.58 9.63
CA SER A 562 34.82 -14.65 8.53
C SER A 562 33.67 -13.69 8.85
N PHE A 563 33.80 -12.47 8.36
CA PHE A 563 32.75 -11.45 8.31
C PHE A 563 32.03 -11.55 6.99
N ARG A 564 30.69 -11.61 7.00
CA ARG A 564 29.88 -11.88 5.82
C ARG A 564 28.75 -10.89 5.67
N VAL A 565 28.49 -10.52 4.41
CA VAL A 565 27.44 -9.59 4.03
C VAL A 565 26.64 -10.19 2.87
N PHE A 566 25.31 -10.04 2.93
CA PHE A 566 24.38 -10.51 1.91
C PHE A 566 23.56 -9.32 1.42
N ASP A 567 23.51 -9.14 0.11
CA ASP A 567 22.69 -8.14 -0.58
C ASP A 567 21.39 -8.75 -1.15
N VAL A 568 21.04 -9.95 -0.68
CA VAL A 568 19.77 -10.62 -0.95
C VAL A 568 19.28 -11.28 0.34
N ASP A 569 17.97 -11.32 0.54
CA ASP A 569 17.36 -11.95 1.73
C ASP A 569 17.35 -13.49 1.62
N ASN A 570 18.51 -14.09 1.49
CA ASN A 570 18.67 -15.53 1.37
C ASN A 570 20.08 -15.98 1.76
N TYR A 571 20.24 -16.63 2.91
CA TYR A 571 21.56 -17.14 3.34
C TYR A 571 22.02 -18.44 2.66
N TRP A 572 21.26 -18.99 1.75
CA TRP A 572 21.67 -20.12 0.91
C TRP A 572 22.35 -19.66 -0.38
N THR A 573 22.30 -18.38 -0.70
CA THR A 573 23.00 -17.79 -1.84
C THR A 573 24.43 -17.44 -1.47
N ASP A 574 25.23 -17.19 -2.49
CA ASP A 574 26.57 -16.66 -2.33
C ASP A 574 26.56 -15.35 -1.53
N CYS A 575 27.48 -15.23 -0.60
CA CYS A 575 27.69 -14.03 0.20
C CYS A 575 29.05 -13.42 -0.05
N TYR A 576 29.19 -12.14 0.25
CA TYR A 576 30.45 -11.43 0.21
C TYR A 576 31.19 -11.68 1.53
N ILE A 577 32.44 -12.16 1.43
CA ILE A 577 33.19 -12.75 2.55
C ILE A 577 34.51 -12.01 2.71
N GLU A 578 34.84 -11.62 3.95
CA GLU A 578 36.18 -11.20 4.36
C GLU A 578 36.60 -12.02 5.55
N GLU A 579 37.75 -12.68 5.42
CA GLU A 579 38.34 -13.51 6.48
C GLU A 579 39.13 -12.64 7.45
N PHE A 580 39.03 -12.93 8.73
CA PHE A 580 39.87 -12.24 9.72
C PHE A 580 41.34 -12.65 9.59
N ASP A 581 41.63 -13.81 9.08
CA ASP A 581 42.99 -14.35 8.77
C ASP A 581 44.03 -14.05 9.87
N LYS A 582 43.70 -14.37 11.12
CA LYS A 582 44.48 -14.05 12.34
C LYS A 582 44.55 -12.56 12.69
N SER A 583 43.82 -11.71 11.98
CA SER A 583 43.62 -10.31 12.30
C SER A 583 42.54 -10.14 13.36
N THR A 584 42.51 -8.99 14.00
CA THR A 584 41.37 -8.53 14.80
C THR A 584 40.38 -7.70 13.98
N ARG A 585 40.62 -7.56 12.68
CA ARG A 585 39.85 -6.69 11.81
C ARG A 585 39.56 -7.34 10.45
N ALA A 586 38.32 -7.24 10.02
CA ALA A 586 37.86 -7.61 8.69
C ALA A 586 37.18 -6.40 8.01
N VAL A 587 37.41 -6.18 6.71
CA VAL A 587 36.98 -4.98 5.98
C VAL A 587 36.32 -5.38 4.68
N ILE A 588 35.01 -5.27 4.59
CA ILE A 588 34.22 -5.42 3.35
C ILE A 588 34.35 -4.14 2.53
N ASP A 589 34.78 -4.25 1.28
CA ASP A 589 34.80 -3.16 0.31
C ASP A 589 33.42 -3.05 -0.36
N LEU A 590 32.60 -2.12 0.10
CA LEU A 590 31.22 -1.94 -0.37
C LEU A 590 31.12 -1.53 -1.85
N LYS A 591 32.16 -0.91 -2.40
CA LYS A 591 32.16 -0.40 -3.78
C LYS A 591 32.72 -1.40 -4.81
N ASN A 592 33.65 -2.26 -4.41
CA ASN A 592 34.43 -3.05 -5.35
C ASN A 592 34.30 -4.56 -5.17
N MET A 593 33.74 -5.02 -4.05
CA MET A 593 33.65 -6.47 -3.77
C MET A 593 32.73 -7.16 -4.78
N LYS A 594 33.17 -8.36 -5.19
CA LYS A 594 32.43 -9.17 -6.19
C LYS A 594 32.42 -10.63 -5.78
N LEU A 595 31.37 -11.33 -6.17
CA LEU A 595 31.31 -12.78 -6.15
C LEU A 595 32.16 -13.40 -7.26
N LYS A 596 32.34 -14.71 -7.21
CA LYS A 596 33.13 -15.46 -8.22
C LYS A 596 32.52 -15.37 -9.62
N ASP A 597 31.23 -15.20 -9.74
CA ASP A 597 30.52 -15.00 -11.01
C ASP A 597 30.61 -13.56 -11.55
N GLY A 598 31.25 -12.66 -10.79
CA GLY A 598 31.44 -11.25 -11.15
C GLY A 598 30.32 -10.31 -10.67
N ARG A 599 29.27 -10.81 -10.01
CA ARG A 599 28.22 -9.98 -9.42
C ARG A 599 28.81 -9.06 -8.35
N LYS A 600 28.59 -7.77 -8.47
CA LYS A 600 29.02 -6.77 -7.48
C LYS A 600 28.05 -6.73 -6.30
N LEU A 601 28.60 -6.40 -5.14
CA LEU A 601 27.83 -6.08 -3.96
C LEU A 601 26.96 -4.84 -4.23
N ASP A 602 25.70 -4.92 -3.84
CA ASP A 602 24.78 -3.77 -3.81
C ASP A 602 24.72 -3.19 -2.38
N PRO A 603 25.46 -2.10 -2.08
CA PRO A 603 25.49 -1.53 -0.74
C PRO A 603 24.20 -0.82 -0.36
N SER A 604 23.28 -0.55 -1.29
CA SER A 604 22.00 0.09 -1.01
C SER A 604 20.97 -0.85 -0.39
N HIS A 605 21.23 -2.17 -0.41
CA HIS A 605 20.29 -3.19 0.06
C HIS A 605 21.02 -4.35 0.78
N LEU A 606 21.62 -4.08 1.93
CA LEU A 606 22.24 -5.13 2.73
C LEU A 606 21.21 -5.79 3.65
N TYR A 607 20.86 -7.03 3.37
CA TYR A 607 19.83 -7.75 4.13
C TYR A 607 20.38 -8.49 5.34
N ILE A 608 21.62 -9.00 5.28
CA ILE A 608 22.22 -9.76 6.37
C ILE A 608 23.68 -9.34 6.53
N ILE A 609 24.06 -9.09 7.78
CA ILE A 609 25.44 -8.83 8.22
C ILE A 609 25.73 -9.75 9.37
N GLY A 610 26.82 -10.54 9.31
CA GLY A 610 27.12 -11.45 10.39
C GLY A 610 28.48 -12.14 10.29
N PHE A 611 28.65 -13.14 11.13
CA PHE A 611 29.92 -13.85 11.29
C PHE A 611 29.69 -15.34 11.08
N TRP A 612 30.65 -15.96 10.41
CA TRP A 612 30.67 -17.39 10.21
C TRP A 612 31.99 -18.00 10.68
N SER A 613 31.91 -19.16 11.32
CA SER A 613 33.07 -19.96 11.61
C SER A 613 32.74 -21.45 11.54
N HIS A 614 33.70 -22.27 11.17
CA HIS A 614 33.52 -23.71 11.14
C HIS A 614 33.44 -24.31 12.54
N GLY A 615 32.33 -25.01 12.86
CA GLY A 615 32.17 -25.71 14.15
C GLY A 615 31.81 -24.85 15.35
N GLY A 616 31.39 -23.59 15.10
CA GLY A 616 30.99 -22.64 16.13
C GLY A 616 32.14 -22.05 16.92
N GLN A 617 32.14 -20.74 17.07
CA GLN A 617 33.13 -20.02 17.86
C GLN A 617 32.49 -18.99 18.77
N LYS A 618 33.19 -18.73 19.90
CA LYS A 618 32.91 -17.59 20.77
C LYS A 618 34.05 -16.60 20.68
N PHE A 619 33.72 -15.35 20.55
CA PHE A 619 34.67 -14.23 20.51
C PHE A 619 34.01 -12.96 21.07
N LYS A 620 34.83 -11.96 21.37
CA LYS A 620 34.28 -10.64 21.70
C LYS A 620 34.30 -9.73 20.52
N LEU A 621 33.12 -9.33 20.10
CA LEU A 621 32.88 -8.28 19.09
C LEU A 621 33.11 -6.94 19.76
N LYS A 622 33.98 -6.09 19.17
CA LYS A 622 34.21 -4.73 19.62
C LYS A 622 33.28 -3.75 18.88
N SER A 623 33.21 -3.90 17.57
CA SER A 623 32.43 -2.98 16.73
C SER A 623 32.14 -3.57 15.36
N VAL A 624 31.06 -3.09 14.77
CA VAL A 624 30.77 -3.15 13.33
C VAL A 624 30.33 -1.75 12.93
N PHE A 625 30.99 -1.14 11.95
CA PHE A 625 30.71 0.24 11.55
C PHE A 625 31.05 0.48 10.09
N PRO A 626 30.29 1.36 9.40
CA PRO A 626 30.62 1.81 8.05
C PRO A 626 31.70 2.91 8.11
N ALA A 627 32.48 3.03 7.05
CA ALA A 627 33.53 4.03 6.96
C ALA A 627 33.87 4.38 5.51
N ASN A 628 34.44 5.56 5.30
CA ASN A 628 34.98 5.97 4.01
C ASN A 628 36.49 5.76 3.90
N ASP A 629 37.19 5.63 5.03
CA ASP A 629 38.59 5.21 5.08
C ASP A 629 38.67 3.74 5.54
N ARG A 630 39.44 2.94 4.81
CA ARG A 630 39.71 1.53 5.15
C ARG A 630 40.34 1.34 6.53
N ASN A 631 41.07 2.34 7.00
CA ASN A 631 41.78 2.33 8.27
C ASN A 631 41.04 3.08 9.39
N ALA A 632 39.78 3.51 9.15
CA ALA A 632 38.99 4.21 10.16
C ALA A 632 38.89 3.39 11.45
N GLU A 633 38.90 4.05 12.59
CA GLU A 633 38.69 3.43 13.90
C GLU A 633 37.24 3.58 14.35
N ALA A 634 36.70 2.62 15.08
CA ALA A 634 35.33 2.66 15.60
C ALA A 634 35.06 3.94 16.42
N GLY A 635 33.94 4.59 16.15
CA GLY A 635 33.55 5.83 16.82
C GLY A 635 34.23 7.09 16.27
N VAL A 636 34.88 6.98 15.12
CA VAL A 636 35.38 8.12 14.35
C VAL A 636 34.67 8.10 13.00
N GLU A 637 33.58 8.87 12.87
CA GLU A 637 32.96 9.08 11.58
C GLU A 637 33.86 9.93 10.70
N ASP A 638 34.01 9.55 9.42
CA ASP A 638 34.64 10.43 8.43
C ASP A 638 33.68 11.59 8.14
N ILE A 639 33.99 12.74 8.65
CA ILE A 639 33.19 13.95 8.43
C ILE A 639 33.61 14.53 7.08
N TYR A 640 32.67 14.60 6.16
CA TYR A 640 32.86 15.29 4.88
C TYR A 640 33.10 16.78 5.12
N ILE A 641 34.28 17.25 4.75
CA ILE A 641 34.55 18.67 4.62
C ILE A 641 33.93 19.11 3.29
N THR A 642 32.77 19.72 3.35
CA THR A 642 32.07 20.21 2.16
C THR A 642 32.55 21.56 1.66
N ASP A 643 33.36 22.24 2.44
CA ASP A 643 34.03 23.54 2.06
C ASP A 643 35.28 23.73 2.88
N ASP A 644 36.34 24.26 2.27
CA ASP A 644 37.67 24.41 2.90
C ASP A 644 37.72 25.31 4.16
N ASN A 645 36.59 25.95 4.52
CA ASN A 645 36.53 26.93 5.61
C ASN A 645 35.47 26.62 6.70
N VAL A 646 34.66 25.59 6.58
CA VAL A 646 33.66 25.25 7.59
C VAL A 646 33.81 23.81 8.07
N VAL A 647 33.60 23.57 9.35
CA VAL A 647 33.77 22.27 9.99
C VAL A 647 32.63 21.99 10.95
N ASP A 648 32.34 20.70 11.14
CA ASP A 648 31.45 20.25 12.19
C ASP A 648 32.22 19.88 13.46
N VAL A 649 31.58 20.02 14.62
CA VAL A 649 32.14 19.73 15.93
C VAL A 649 31.31 18.65 16.62
N TYR A 650 31.95 17.56 17.03
CA TYR A 650 31.30 16.44 17.73
C TYR A 650 31.99 16.20 19.08
N ASN A 651 31.23 15.70 20.05
CA ASN A 651 31.80 15.12 21.26
C ASN A 651 32.31 13.69 20.99
N MET A 652 32.95 13.06 21.99
CA MET A 652 33.50 11.71 21.88
C MET A 652 32.44 10.60 21.83
N GLN A 653 31.17 10.93 22.03
CA GLN A 653 30.02 10.07 21.88
C GLN A 653 29.38 10.19 20.48
N GLY A 654 29.98 10.98 19.58
CA GLY A 654 29.47 11.20 18.21
C GLY A 654 28.34 12.23 18.11
N VAL A 655 27.97 12.91 19.19
CA VAL A 655 26.93 13.96 19.18
C VAL A 655 27.46 15.21 18.54
N CYS A 656 26.81 15.68 17.47
CA CYS A 656 27.14 16.94 16.82
C CYS A 656 26.79 18.12 17.75
N LEU A 657 27.78 18.86 18.16
CA LEU A 657 27.65 20.05 19.02
C LEU A 657 27.52 21.34 18.21
N ARG A 658 28.08 21.35 17.01
CA ARG A 658 28.04 22.48 16.07
C ARG A 658 28.18 21.97 14.66
N ARG A 659 27.43 22.53 13.73
CA ARG A 659 27.43 22.13 12.32
C ARG A 659 27.78 23.32 11.43
N GLY A 660 28.68 23.11 10.45
CA GLY A 660 29.00 24.11 9.44
C GLY A 660 29.57 25.41 10.03
N VAL A 661 30.33 25.35 11.12
CA VAL A 661 30.96 26.53 11.74
C VAL A 661 32.32 26.79 11.12
N ALA A 662 32.74 28.05 11.09
CA ALA A 662 34.08 28.42 10.61
C ALA A 662 35.15 27.66 11.42
N ALA A 663 36.16 27.12 10.74
CA ALA A 663 37.15 26.25 11.36
C ALA A 663 37.92 26.91 12.50
N ASP A 664 38.15 28.23 12.43
CA ASP A 664 38.79 29.06 13.45
C ASP A 664 37.88 29.35 14.67
N GLU A 665 36.56 29.26 14.50
CA GLU A 665 35.59 29.45 15.57
C GLU A 665 35.11 28.12 16.19
N ALA A 666 35.44 26.99 15.58
CA ALA A 666 34.90 25.67 15.94
C ALA A 666 35.17 25.26 17.39
N ALA A 667 36.31 25.65 17.94
CA ALA A 667 36.72 25.37 19.33
C ALA A 667 36.25 26.39 20.36
N TYR A 668 35.77 27.58 19.94
CA TYR A 668 35.49 28.71 20.82
C TYR A 668 34.33 28.38 21.79
N GLY A 669 34.61 28.55 23.11
CA GLY A 669 33.58 28.35 24.15
C GLY A 669 33.19 26.89 24.42
N LEU A 670 33.88 25.91 23.85
CA LEU A 670 33.68 24.52 24.24
C LEU A 670 34.28 24.26 25.64
N PRO A 671 33.63 23.48 26.50
CA PRO A 671 34.20 23.04 27.78
C PRO A 671 35.51 22.27 27.60
N ASN A 672 36.29 22.15 28.69
CA ASN A 672 37.48 21.30 28.66
C ASN A 672 37.09 19.84 28.35
N GLY A 673 37.68 19.26 27.32
CA GLY A 673 37.32 17.91 26.88
C GLY A 673 37.95 17.53 25.55
N LEU A 674 37.74 16.30 25.14
CA LEU A 674 38.14 15.78 23.83
C LEU A 674 36.95 15.88 22.86
N TYR A 675 37.20 16.46 21.70
CA TYR A 675 36.21 16.68 20.64
C TYR A 675 36.73 16.23 19.30
N ILE A 676 35.81 16.02 18.34
CA ILE A 676 36.16 15.83 16.93
C ILE A 676 35.78 17.10 16.20
N ILE A 677 36.76 17.80 15.61
CA ILE A 677 36.61 19.05 14.90
C ILE A 677 37.21 18.87 13.51
N GLY A 678 36.42 19.00 12.45
CA GLY A 678 36.89 18.81 11.09
C GLY A 678 37.55 17.44 10.87
N GLY A 679 37.00 16.36 11.45
CA GLY A 679 37.55 15.02 11.36
C GLY A 679 38.82 14.75 12.23
N LYS A 680 39.26 15.70 13.04
CA LYS A 680 40.43 15.54 13.88
C LYS A 680 40.06 15.53 15.35
N LYS A 681 40.69 14.63 16.15
CA LYS A 681 40.56 14.64 17.62
C LYS A 681 41.31 15.85 18.18
N VAL A 682 40.58 16.74 18.84
CA VAL A 682 41.10 18.00 19.39
C VAL A 682 40.84 18.05 20.89
N MET A 683 41.89 18.24 21.68
CA MET A 683 41.77 18.43 23.12
C MET A 683 41.63 19.93 23.42
N ILE A 684 40.48 20.33 23.93
CA ILE A 684 40.22 21.69 24.43
C ILE A 684 40.63 21.76 25.88
N LYS A 685 41.50 22.70 26.17
CA LYS A 685 41.93 23.07 27.53
C LYS A 685 41.88 24.60 27.61
N ASN A 686 40.87 25.10 28.30
CA ASN A 686 40.70 26.55 28.60
C ASN A 686 41.42 26.94 29.85
#